data_5a60fd70b4892197842f80cc557aadaf
#
_entry.id   5a60fd70b4892197842f80cc557aadaf
#
_cell.length_a   1.000
_cell.length_b   1.000
_cell.length_c   1.000
_cell.angle_alpha   90.00
_cell.angle_beta   90.00
_cell.angle_gamma   90.00
#
_symmetry.space_group_name_H-M   'P 1'
#
loop_
_entity.id
_entity.type
_entity.pdbx_description
1 polymer ?
#
loop_
_entity_poly.entity_id
_entity_poly.type
_entity_poly.pdbx_seq_one_letter_code
_entity_poly.pdbx_strand_id
1 'polypeptide(L)'
;GAYYMISRSLGPEFGGAIGIIFSVANAVAVAMYVVGFAESVRNILVDQDCVMTDETNDMRIIGSITITVLLGIAIVGMDWEARAQVVLLVILTLAILNFFVGLCIPPSAKQMSRGFLGPKAAFEDNLFSDYEDGYNFFKVFAVYFPAATGILAGANISGDLKDASKSIPKGTFLAIFITTFVYLLIAVFSGMFVLRYANGIILESATATNVTDIVNNSTGQFLTSLLSTSTVINTNKDSILVNTSYLVKPTAPTLEKVFTLEEYSYSREFVSNCSLIPEGCKYGLIPSKQVVEMAAAWGPLILAGIFSATLSSALASLMSAPKVFQALCKDKIFPFLGYFGVGYGANDNPRRAFILCFVIGFAFQLMADLDRIAPLISNFFLMSYALINFSCFDASIANSPGWRPSFRFYSKWLSLGGALLCVGVMFIIEWYTALITFGCVAAMFLYVHHRKPDVNWGSSTQAHVYRSLLQSALKLVRIGTHVKNFRPQVLVLSGEPEARPTLVDFCTHITKKMGLMVCGNVIIGKQGDNLRKILSDAPYQYFFRRHIRSFYSVATASTFQLGAQALMQNVGIGKFRPNLLILGFKSNWQVDNPENVQQYLEVIHDAFDLRLGVGILRVKEGFGLDIETNLSMFHQDPEEDQSDDETPQGSPSEVAGNQDESTAAKQQSNGQSVEVEESSRTHDHEDELGRGDGPDPLINPLLLAKLNTQVLKTMNIFRNKEKGTIDVWWLFDDGGLTLLLPYILTTKPYWRNCRLRVFAAGTRRGDLGYEQRQLATLLAKFRIDCKDMTVLPEINKKPSEESVRLFNSYLANWKLDPHKGETKTKFPWKTTDDELELLKEKTQRQIRLRELLLERSKDAALIVMTLPMPRKSTCPAGLYMCWIDTLTRDMPPILLVRGNQESVLTFYS
;
A
#
# COMPACT_ATOMS: atom_id res chain seq x y z
N GLY A 1 -20.23 -2.00 2.65
CA GLY A 1 -20.32 -1.28 1.38
C GLY A 1 -18.96 -1.13 0.69
N ALA A 2 -18.93 -0.32 -0.37
CA ALA A 2 -17.73 -0.11 -1.20
C ALA A 2 -16.51 0.34 -0.42
N TYR A 3 -16.67 1.28 0.52
CA TYR A 3 -15.60 1.73 1.42
C TYR A 3 -14.94 0.56 2.16
N TYR A 4 -15.73 -0.31 2.77
CA TYR A 4 -15.21 -1.46 3.53
C TYR A 4 -14.38 -2.39 2.65
N MET A 5 -14.86 -2.68 1.44
CA MET A 5 -14.15 -3.55 0.50
C MET A 5 -12.79 -2.96 0.11
N ILE A 6 -12.74 -1.68 -0.22
CA ILE A 6 -11.51 -1.01 -0.62
C ILE A 6 -10.52 -0.91 0.54
N SER A 7 -10.98 -0.47 1.70
CA SER A 7 -10.14 -0.27 2.88
C SER A 7 -9.52 -1.59 3.38
N ARG A 8 -10.25 -2.70 3.29
CA ARG A 8 -9.74 -4.02 3.71
C ARG A 8 -8.90 -4.73 2.64
N SER A 9 -9.03 -4.37 1.36
CA SER A 9 -8.22 -4.96 0.29
C SER A 9 -6.95 -4.16 -0.03
N LEU A 10 -7.02 -2.84 -0.13
CA LEU A 10 -5.88 -1.98 -0.49
C LEU A 10 -5.15 -1.37 0.72
N GLY A 11 -5.75 -1.42 1.92
CA GLY A 11 -5.19 -0.83 3.12
C GLY A 11 -5.76 0.56 3.46
N PRO A 12 -5.31 1.14 4.60
CA PRO A 12 -5.87 2.37 5.14
C PRO A 12 -5.62 3.61 4.27
N GLU A 13 -4.52 3.64 3.51
CA GLU A 13 -4.15 4.77 2.66
C GLU A 13 -5.19 5.01 1.57
N PHE A 14 -5.48 3.99 0.78
CA PHE A 14 -6.51 4.07 -0.26
C PHE A 14 -7.90 4.14 0.35
N GLY A 15 -8.19 3.33 1.37
CA GLY A 15 -9.49 3.31 2.05
C GLY A 15 -9.84 4.67 2.62
N GLY A 16 -8.90 5.35 3.29
CA GLY A 16 -9.11 6.69 3.85
C GLY A 16 -9.42 7.74 2.78
N ALA A 17 -8.62 7.79 1.72
CA ALA A 17 -8.80 8.76 0.64
C ALA A 17 -10.15 8.58 -0.06
N ILE A 18 -10.51 7.35 -0.41
CA ILE A 18 -11.76 7.05 -1.11
C ILE A 18 -12.96 7.27 -0.20
N GLY A 19 -12.88 6.91 1.08
CA GLY A 19 -13.97 7.11 2.02
C GLY A 19 -14.39 8.58 2.11
N ILE A 20 -13.45 9.51 2.12
CA ILE A 20 -13.73 10.95 2.10
C ILE A 20 -14.33 11.35 0.76
N ILE A 21 -13.65 11.02 -0.37
CA ILE A 21 -14.08 11.45 -1.70
C ILE A 21 -15.47 10.90 -2.03
N PHE A 22 -15.74 9.65 -1.72
CA PHE A 22 -17.05 9.06 -1.95
C PHE A 22 -18.15 9.70 -1.08
N SER A 23 -17.84 10.04 0.16
CA SER A 23 -18.79 10.75 1.03
C SER A 23 -19.06 12.15 0.54
N VAL A 24 -18.02 12.87 0.10
CA VAL A 24 -18.16 14.22 -0.49
C VAL A 24 -18.92 14.14 -1.82
N ALA A 25 -18.62 13.16 -2.69
CA ALA A 25 -19.34 12.95 -3.94
C ALA A 25 -20.85 12.79 -3.72
N ASN A 26 -21.25 11.96 -2.74
CA ASN A 26 -22.66 11.78 -2.42
C ASN A 26 -23.27 13.06 -1.79
N ALA A 27 -22.53 13.81 -0.97
CA ALA A 27 -23.01 15.06 -0.40
C ALA A 27 -23.22 16.15 -1.49
N VAL A 28 -22.32 16.23 -2.47
CA VAL A 28 -22.46 17.15 -3.61
C VAL A 28 -23.55 16.67 -4.57
N ALA A 29 -23.76 15.36 -4.71
CA ALA A 29 -24.87 14.80 -5.50
C ALA A 29 -26.24 15.25 -4.95
N VAL A 30 -26.40 15.40 -3.65
CA VAL A 30 -27.63 16.00 -3.07
C VAL A 30 -27.90 17.37 -3.67
N ALA A 31 -26.86 18.21 -3.81
CA ALA A 31 -26.98 19.54 -4.40
C ALA A 31 -27.51 19.47 -5.86
N MET A 32 -26.93 18.56 -6.68
CA MET A 32 -27.33 18.39 -8.07
C MET A 32 -28.82 18.02 -8.19
N TYR A 33 -29.28 17.04 -7.39
CA TYR A 33 -30.68 16.62 -7.44
C TYR A 33 -31.63 17.70 -6.93
N VAL A 34 -31.24 18.45 -5.91
CA VAL A 34 -32.02 19.55 -5.38
C VAL A 34 -32.09 20.72 -6.36
N VAL A 35 -31.00 21.03 -7.06
CA VAL A 35 -31.02 22.06 -8.12
C VAL A 35 -31.92 21.63 -9.29
N GLY A 36 -31.89 20.37 -9.70
CA GLY A 36 -32.81 19.86 -10.72
C GLY A 36 -34.28 19.90 -10.32
N PHE A 37 -34.58 19.64 -9.04
CA PHE A 37 -35.92 19.84 -8.48
C PHE A 37 -36.32 21.35 -8.50
N ALA A 38 -35.43 22.20 -8.02
CA ALA A 38 -35.68 23.67 -7.93
C ALA A 38 -35.89 24.28 -9.33
N GLU A 39 -35.14 23.85 -10.36
CA GLU A 39 -35.32 24.25 -11.73
C GLU A 39 -36.71 23.84 -12.26
N SER A 40 -37.16 22.62 -11.96
CA SER A 40 -38.49 22.19 -12.39
C SER A 40 -39.61 22.96 -11.70
N VAL A 41 -39.49 23.24 -10.41
CA VAL A 41 -40.46 24.10 -9.66
C VAL A 41 -40.46 25.54 -10.20
N ARG A 42 -39.29 26.10 -10.46
CA ARG A 42 -39.15 27.42 -11.05
C ARG A 42 -39.84 27.53 -12.41
N ASN A 43 -39.67 26.53 -13.28
CA ASN A 43 -40.31 26.50 -14.58
C ASN A 43 -41.85 26.53 -14.46
N ILE A 44 -42.41 25.83 -13.47
CA ILE A 44 -43.86 25.91 -13.19
C ILE A 44 -44.25 27.32 -12.72
N LEU A 45 -43.44 27.98 -11.86
CA LEU A 45 -43.71 29.34 -11.39
C LEU A 45 -43.66 30.35 -12.53
N VAL A 46 -42.73 30.22 -13.47
CA VAL A 46 -42.64 31.05 -14.69
C VAL A 46 -43.88 30.88 -15.57
N ASP A 47 -44.34 29.63 -15.78
CA ASP A 47 -45.54 29.34 -16.57
C ASP A 47 -46.84 29.91 -15.94
N GLN A 48 -46.80 30.21 -14.61
CA GLN A 48 -47.90 30.80 -13.84
C GLN A 48 -47.75 32.31 -13.61
N ASP A 49 -46.75 32.96 -14.23
CA ASP A 49 -46.36 34.36 -14.00
C ASP A 49 -46.07 34.72 -12.49
N CYS A 50 -45.63 33.74 -11.69
CA CYS A 50 -45.34 33.86 -10.27
C CYS A 50 -43.84 33.86 -9.96
N VAL A 51 -43.03 34.64 -10.68
CA VAL A 51 -41.59 34.74 -10.47
C VAL A 51 -41.31 35.51 -9.17
N MET A 52 -40.40 34.97 -8.28
CA MET A 52 -40.08 35.59 -6.99
C MET A 52 -39.07 36.72 -7.13
N THR A 53 -37.94 36.46 -7.78
CA THR A 53 -36.85 37.41 -7.98
C THR A 53 -36.23 37.30 -9.38
N ASP A 54 -35.22 36.49 -9.55
CA ASP A 54 -34.54 36.16 -10.81
C ASP A 54 -34.24 34.70 -10.91
N GLU A 55 -33.86 34.23 -12.12
CA GLU A 55 -33.69 32.81 -12.41
C GLU A 55 -32.80 32.08 -11.39
N THR A 56 -31.66 32.68 -11.07
CA THR A 56 -30.64 32.05 -10.21
C THR A 56 -31.05 32.08 -8.74
N ASN A 57 -31.66 33.22 -8.29
CA ASN A 57 -32.04 33.36 -6.88
C ASN A 57 -33.29 32.55 -6.55
N ASP A 58 -34.22 32.39 -7.47
CA ASP A 58 -35.40 31.54 -7.30
C ASP A 58 -34.98 30.09 -7.10
N MET A 59 -34.01 29.57 -7.89
CA MET A 59 -33.45 28.24 -7.70
C MET A 59 -32.73 28.09 -6.37
N ARG A 60 -32.02 29.13 -5.89
CA ARG A 60 -31.36 29.13 -4.57
C ARG A 60 -32.37 29.07 -3.43
N ILE A 61 -33.44 29.82 -3.51
CA ILE A 61 -34.46 29.87 -2.45
C ILE A 61 -35.20 28.53 -2.37
N ILE A 62 -35.71 28.04 -3.51
CA ILE A 62 -36.44 26.78 -3.57
C ILE A 62 -35.54 25.63 -3.13
N GLY A 63 -34.29 25.58 -3.62
CA GLY A 63 -33.33 24.57 -3.27
C GLY A 63 -32.96 24.57 -1.78
N SER A 64 -32.79 25.75 -1.17
CA SER A 64 -32.48 25.89 0.26
C SER A 64 -33.60 25.37 1.15
N ILE A 65 -34.84 25.64 0.78
CA ILE A 65 -36.02 25.12 1.49
C ILE A 65 -36.06 23.59 1.35
N THR A 66 -35.89 23.09 0.13
CA THR A 66 -35.96 21.65 -0.20
C THR A 66 -34.91 20.86 0.56
N ILE A 67 -33.62 21.25 0.52
CA ILE A 67 -32.55 20.53 1.20
C ILE A 67 -32.75 20.52 2.72
N THR A 68 -33.32 21.57 3.28
CA THR A 68 -33.62 21.67 4.71
C THR A 68 -34.77 20.74 5.11
N VAL A 69 -35.81 20.63 4.28
CA VAL A 69 -36.89 19.66 4.47
C VAL A 69 -36.37 18.22 4.37
N LEU A 70 -35.53 17.93 3.38
CA LEU A 70 -34.89 16.60 3.20
C LEU A 70 -34.02 16.23 4.41
N LEU A 71 -33.29 17.17 4.98
CA LEU A 71 -32.53 16.95 6.21
C LEU A 71 -33.46 16.55 7.36
N GLY A 72 -34.61 17.25 7.51
CA GLY A 72 -35.63 16.91 8.51
C GLY A 72 -36.11 15.48 8.37
N ILE A 73 -36.43 15.04 7.14
CA ILE A 73 -36.87 13.66 6.83
C ILE A 73 -35.75 12.65 7.14
N ALA A 74 -34.49 12.96 6.75
CA ALA A 74 -33.35 12.09 6.98
C ALA A 74 -33.04 11.86 8.47
N ILE A 75 -33.24 12.85 9.31
CA ILE A 75 -33.03 12.75 10.78
C ILE A 75 -34.11 11.87 11.46
N VAL A 76 -35.34 11.82 10.92
CA VAL A 76 -36.46 11.03 11.48
C VAL A 76 -36.16 9.53 11.39
N GLY A 77 -35.53 9.04 10.32
CA GLY A 77 -35.01 7.68 10.27
C GLY A 77 -35.28 6.90 8.98
N MET A 78 -34.56 5.79 8.81
CA MET A 78 -34.50 4.97 7.60
C MET A 78 -35.77 4.19 7.25
N ASP A 79 -36.60 3.83 8.23
CA ASP A 79 -37.80 3.03 7.97
C ASP A 79 -38.84 3.79 7.16
N TRP A 80 -38.89 5.12 7.35
CA TRP A 80 -39.75 6.02 6.59
C TRP A 80 -39.20 6.23 5.18
N GLU A 81 -37.88 6.36 5.04
CA GLU A 81 -37.22 6.49 3.74
C GLU A 81 -37.54 5.31 2.83
N ALA A 82 -37.35 4.08 3.30
CA ALA A 82 -37.59 2.87 2.50
C ALA A 82 -39.02 2.79 1.97
N ARG A 83 -40.01 3.19 2.77
CA ARG A 83 -41.42 3.26 2.34
C ARG A 83 -41.69 4.36 1.33
N ALA A 84 -41.11 5.54 1.58
CA ALA A 84 -41.20 6.65 0.65
C ALA A 84 -40.59 6.32 -0.72
N GLN A 85 -39.44 5.66 -0.76
CA GLN A 85 -38.77 5.20 -1.98
C GLN A 85 -39.65 4.31 -2.86
N VAL A 86 -40.44 3.42 -2.28
CA VAL A 86 -41.36 2.56 -3.02
C VAL A 86 -42.48 3.40 -3.64
N VAL A 87 -43.07 4.35 -2.91
CA VAL A 87 -44.14 5.23 -3.42
C VAL A 87 -43.59 6.08 -4.59
N LEU A 88 -42.44 6.67 -4.40
CA LEU A 88 -41.77 7.48 -5.41
C LEU A 88 -41.43 6.65 -6.67
N LEU A 89 -41.02 5.40 -6.53
CA LEU A 89 -40.78 4.49 -7.66
C LEU A 89 -42.07 4.21 -8.45
N VAL A 90 -43.21 4.03 -7.78
CA VAL A 90 -44.48 3.82 -8.46
C VAL A 90 -44.87 5.08 -9.26
N ILE A 91 -44.76 6.27 -8.67
CA ILE A 91 -45.04 7.52 -9.35
C ILE A 91 -44.15 7.69 -10.59
N LEU A 92 -42.83 7.45 -10.44
CA LEU A 92 -41.88 7.53 -11.55
C LEU A 92 -42.22 6.54 -12.66
N THR A 93 -42.58 5.30 -12.32
CA THR A 93 -42.98 4.28 -13.31
C THR A 93 -44.24 4.68 -14.07
N LEU A 94 -45.23 5.23 -13.35
CA LEU A 94 -46.45 5.75 -13.96
C LEU A 94 -46.18 6.93 -14.89
N ALA A 95 -45.24 7.83 -14.50
CA ALA A 95 -44.82 8.96 -15.33
C ALA A 95 -44.14 8.51 -16.64
N ILE A 96 -43.26 7.50 -16.58
CA ILE A 96 -42.63 6.94 -17.77
C ILE A 96 -43.66 6.29 -18.70
N LEU A 97 -44.60 5.53 -18.14
CA LEU A 97 -45.69 4.93 -18.93
C LEU A 97 -46.57 5.99 -19.55
N ASN A 98 -46.88 7.08 -18.85
CA ASN A 98 -47.67 8.22 -19.36
C ASN A 98 -46.98 8.91 -20.56
N PHE A 99 -45.65 8.98 -20.56
CA PHE A 99 -44.92 9.47 -21.74
C PHE A 99 -45.16 8.57 -22.95
N PHE A 100 -45.01 7.26 -22.82
CA PHE A 100 -45.22 6.33 -23.94
C PHE A 100 -46.69 6.31 -24.40
N VAL A 101 -47.65 6.47 -23.49
CA VAL A 101 -49.07 6.62 -23.86
C VAL A 101 -49.31 7.91 -24.64
N GLY A 102 -48.69 9.00 -24.25
CA GLY A 102 -48.77 10.31 -24.93
C GLY A 102 -48.30 10.28 -26.37
N LEU A 103 -47.28 9.46 -26.69
CA LEU A 103 -46.80 9.27 -28.05
C LEU A 103 -47.82 8.59 -28.98
N CYS A 104 -48.81 7.89 -28.40
CA CYS A 104 -49.89 7.22 -29.15
C CYS A 104 -51.10 8.13 -29.38
N ILE A 105 -51.15 9.29 -28.72
CA ILE A 105 -52.26 10.26 -28.79
C ILE A 105 -51.97 11.24 -29.92
N PRO A 106 -52.93 11.58 -30.80
CA PRO A 106 -52.75 12.60 -31.84
C PRO A 106 -52.39 13.96 -31.19
N PRO A 107 -51.37 14.64 -31.72
CA PRO A 107 -50.92 15.93 -31.16
C PRO A 107 -51.94 17.02 -31.33
N SER A 108 -52.12 17.84 -30.32
CA SER A 108 -52.94 19.06 -30.36
C SER A 108 -52.22 20.18 -31.16
N ALA A 109 -52.98 21.20 -31.64
CA ALA A 109 -52.39 22.36 -32.34
C ALA A 109 -51.26 23.04 -31.53
N LYS A 110 -51.39 23.12 -30.24
CA LYS A 110 -50.39 23.67 -29.33
C LYS A 110 -49.13 22.80 -29.27
N GLN A 111 -49.26 21.48 -29.29
CA GLN A 111 -48.14 20.55 -29.33
C GLN A 111 -47.44 20.56 -30.68
N MET A 112 -48.23 20.63 -31.81
CA MET A 112 -47.68 20.73 -33.16
C MET A 112 -46.86 22.00 -33.35
N SER A 113 -47.35 23.15 -32.88
CA SER A 113 -46.60 24.42 -32.93
C SER A 113 -45.27 24.38 -32.17
N ARG A 114 -45.20 23.59 -31.09
CA ARG A 114 -44.00 23.38 -30.27
C ARG A 114 -43.08 22.26 -30.79
N GLY A 115 -43.39 21.72 -32.00
CA GLY A 115 -42.51 20.76 -32.65
C GLY A 115 -42.89 19.27 -32.49
N PHE A 116 -43.97 18.93 -31.78
CA PHE A 116 -44.44 17.54 -31.66
C PHE A 116 -45.33 17.18 -32.86
N LEU A 117 -44.71 16.67 -33.91
CA LEU A 117 -45.39 16.39 -35.23
C LEU A 117 -45.63 14.89 -35.50
N GLY A 118 -45.15 14.01 -34.64
CA GLY A 118 -45.28 12.56 -34.82
C GLY A 118 -44.09 11.91 -35.56
N PRO A 119 -44.13 10.56 -35.77
CA PRO A 119 -42.95 9.77 -36.07
C PRO A 119 -42.30 9.99 -37.45
N LYS A 120 -42.99 10.61 -38.40
CA LYS A 120 -42.47 10.79 -39.77
C LYS A 120 -41.75 12.12 -39.99
N ALA A 121 -41.96 13.08 -39.17
CA ALA A 121 -41.55 14.45 -39.39
C ALA A 121 -40.16 14.83 -38.89
N ALA A 122 -39.66 14.19 -37.85
CA ALA A 122 -38.47 14.63 -37.13
C ALA A 122 -37.28 13.69 -37.25
N PHE A 123 -37.45 12.44 -37.68
CA PHE A 123 -36.41 11.41 -37.59
C PHE A 123 -35.15 11.75 -38.39
N GLU A 124 -35.32 12.25 -39.62
CA GLU A 124 -34.19 12.59 -40.49
C GLU A 124 -33.34 13.73 -39.95
N ASP A 125 -33.96 14.75 -39.37
CA ASP A 125 -33.24 15.90 -38.79
C ASP A 125 -32.46 15.53 -37.53
N ASN A 126 -33.00 14.59 -36.74
CA ASN A 126 -32.43 14.23 -35.47
C ASN A 126 -31.45 13.05 -35.53
N LEU A 127 -31.32 12.39 -36.70
CA LEU A 127 -30.43 11.25 -36.89
C LEU A 127 -28.96 11.67 -36.81
N PHE A 128 -28.62 12.86 -37.28
CA PHE A 128 -27.27 13.39 -37.26
C PHE A 128 -27.16 14.49 -36.18
N SER A 129 -26.03 14.47 -35.42
CA SER A 129 -25.75 15.48 -34.42
C SER A 129 -25.46 16.84 -35.09
N ASP A 130 -26.01 17.90 -34.51
CA ASP A 130 -25.72 19.28 -34.83
C ASP A 130 -25.40 20.00 -33.51
N TYR A 131 -24.19 20.52 -33.38
CA TYR A 131 -23.70 21.14 -32.13
C TYR A 131 -23.62 22.65 -32.31
N GLU A 132 -24.34 23.40 -31.47
CA GLU A 132 -24.35 24.86 -31.43
C GLU A 132 -23.69 25.40 -30.16
N ASP A 133 -23.47 26.70 -30.09
CA ASP A 133 -22.92 27.39 -28.87
C ASP A 133 -21.63 26.84 -28.30
N GLY A 134 -20.79 26.24 -29.15
CA GLY A 134 -19.51 25.66 -28.73
C GLY A 134 -19.63 24.34 -27.98
N TYR A 135 -20.79 23.70 -27.98
CA TYR A 135 -20.96 22.32 -27.56
C TYR A 135 -20.29 21.36 -28.52
N ASN A 136 -19.91 20.18 -28.01
CA ASN A 136 -19.41 19.06 -28.80
C ASN A 136 -19.83 17.76 -28.11
N PHE A 137 -19.56 16.62 -28.75
CA PHE A 137 -19.89 15.32 -28.17
C PHE A 137 -19.42 15.16 -26.73
N PHE A 138 -18.22 15.60 -26.43
CA PHE A 138 -17.64 15.42 -25.08
C PHE A 138 -18.33 16.27 -24.03
N LYS A 139 -18.71 17.51 -24.34
CA LYS A 139 -19.47 18.38 -23.42
C LYS A 139 -20.86 17.81 -23.17
N VAL A 140 -21.56 17.36 -24.21
CA VAL A 140 -22.88 16.72 -24.08
C VAL A 140 -22.79 15.45 -23.28
N PHE A 141 -21.76 14.63 -23.54
CA PHE A 141 -21.47 13.42 -22.76
C PHE A 141 -21.23 13.74 -21.27
N ALA A 142 -20.48 14.79 -20.95
CA ALA A 142 -20.22 15.22 -19.58
C ALA A 142 -21.50 15.60 -18.82
N VAL A 143 -22.44 16.28 -19.49
CA VAL A 143 -23.74 16.67 -18.90
C VAL A 143 -24.67 15.47 -18.76
N TYR A 144 -24.66 14.53 -19.71
CA TYR A 144 -25.51 13.33 -19.68
C TYR A 144 -25.01 12.27 -18.69
N PHE A 145 -23.68 12.10 -18.55
CA PHE A 145 -23.08 10.99 -17.79
C PHE A 145 -23.55 10.88 -16.33
N PRO A 146 -23.82 11.97 -15.57
CA PRO A 146 -24.37 11.87 -14.21
C PRO A 146 -25.65 11.04 -14.11
N ALA A 147 -26.46 10.98 -15.17
CA ALA A 147 -27.68 10.15 -15.22
C ALA A 147 -27.37 8.65 -15.10
N ALA A 148 -26.15 8.22 -15.51
CA ALA A 148 -25.69 6.83 -15.42
C ALA A 148 -24.93 6.53 -14.11
N THR A 149 -24.75 7.50 -13.21
CA THR A 149 -24.06 7.31 -11.92
C THR A 149 -25.02 6.76 -10.84
N GLY A 150 -24.46 6.34 -9.70
CA GLY A 150 -25.27 5.86 -8.55
C GLY A 150 -25.44 4.34 -8.45
N ILE A 151 -24.74 3.54 -9.27
CA ILE A 151 -24.81 2.06 -9.24
C ILE A 151 -24.36 1.47 -7.88
N LEU A 152 -23.64 2.22 -7.05
CA LEU A 152 -23.20 1.79 -5.72
C LEU A 152 -24.26 1.98 -4.62
N ALA A 153 -25.38 2.62 -4.89
CA ALA A 153 -26.42 2.88 -3.89
C ALA A 153 -26.87 1.57 -3.18
N GLY A 154 -27.13 0.50 -3.95
CA GLY A 154 -27.48 -0.81 -3.38
C GLY A 154 -26.33 -1.45 -2.58
N ALA A 155 -25.06 -1.20 -2.95
CA ALA A 155 -23.90 -1.72 -2.22
C ALA A 155 -23.71 -0.99 -0.88
N ASN A 156 -24.10 0.28 -0.76
CA ASN A 156 -23.98 1.06 0.47
C ASN A 156 -24.88 0.55 1.60
N ILE A 157 -26.03 -0.02 1.25
CA ILE A 157 -27.00 -0.59 2.20
C ILE A 157 -26.79 -2.11 2.39
N SER A 158 -25.67 -2.66 1.99
CA SER A 158 -25.39 -4.11 2.06
C SER A 158 -25.52 -4.70 3.46
N GLY A 159 -25.30 -3.91 4.51
CA GLY A 159 -25.43 -4.34 5.91
C GLY A 159 -26.90 -4.57 6.34
N ASP A 160 -27.84 -3.94 5.67
CA ASP A 160 -29.26 -3.98 6.01
C ASP A 160 -30.01 -5.07 5.20
N LEU A 161 -29.31 -5.73 4.24
CA LEU A 161 -29.90 -6.76 3.39
C LEU A 161 -29.71 -8.16 3.98
N LYS A 162 -30.79 -8.99 3.95
CA LYS A 162 -30.76 -10.38 4.43
C LYS A 162 -29.76 -11.27 3.69
N ASP A 163 -29.63 -11.12 2.37
CA ASP A 163 -28.70 -11.86 1.50
C ASP A 163 -28.09 -10.93 0.46
N ALA A 164 -27.16 -10.08 0.93
CA ALA A 164 -26.53 -9.06 0.10
C ALA A 164 -25.77 -9.65 -1.10
N SER A 165 -25.15 -10.83 -0.94
CA SER A 165 -24.34 -11.47 -1.97
C SER A 165 -25.14 -11.90 -3.20
N LYS A 166 -26.44 -12.20 -3.04
CA LYS A 166 -27.34 -12.54 -4.14
C LYS A 166 -28.18 -11.36 -4.62
N SER A 167 -28.65 -10.54 -3.66
CA SER A 167 -29.59 -9.45 -3.94
C SER A 167 -28.93 -8.29 -4.68
N ILE A 168 -27.72 -7.88 -4.28
CA ILE A 168 -27.02 -6.76 -4.91
C ILE A 168 -26.69 -7.03 -6.38
N PRO A 169 -26.04 -8.14 -6.77
CA PRO A 169 -25.77 -8.39 -8.19
C PRO A 169 -27.02 -8.45 -9.05
N LYS A 170 -28.07 -9.17 -8.59
CA LYS A 170 -29.31 -9.28 -9.35
C LYS A 170 -30.01 -7.94 -9.49
N GLY A 171 -30.13 -7.18 -8.39
CA GLY A 171 -30.78 -5.87 -8.40
C GLY A 171 -30.03 -4.87 -9.26
N THR A 172 -28.72 -4.81 -9.15
CA THR A 172 -27.89 -3.88 -9.94
C THR A 172 -27.96 -4.19 -11.43
N PHE A 173 -27.82 -5.46 -11.84
CA PHE A 173 -27.94 -5.81 -13.27
C PHE A 173 -29.33 -5.56 -13.82
N LEU A 174 -30.38 -5.88 -13.08
CA LEU A 174 -31.75 -5.63 -13.51
C LEU A 174 -32.02 -4.14 -13.63
N ALA A 175 -31.55 -3.33 -12.67
CA ALA A 175 -31.65 -1.88 -12.72
C ALA A 175 -30.93 -1.30 -13.93
N ILE A 176 -29.66 -1.68 -14.16
CA ILE A 176 -28.88 -1.21 -15.31
C ILE A 176 -29.59 -1.58 -16.63
N PHE A 177 -30.05 -2.82 -16.77
CA PHE A 177 -30.72 -3.27 -18.00
C PHE A 177 -32.01 -2.50 -18.24
N ILE A 178 -32.89 -2.40 -17.22
CA ILE A 178 -34.19 -1.71 -17.36
C ILE A 178 -33.97 -0.22 -17.64
N THR A 179 -33.12 0.46 -16.86
CA THR A 179 -32.91 1.90 -17.04
C THR A 179 -32.25 2.22 -18.35
N THR A 180 -31.22 1.46 -18.78
CA THR A 180 -30.59 1.66 -20.09
C THR A 180 -31.56 1.48 -21.23
N PHE A 181 -32.40 0.44 -21.18
CA PHE A 181 -33.44 0.19 -22.17
C PHE A 181 -34.45 1.34 -22.22
N VAL A 182 -34.90 1.83 -21.06
CA VAL A 182 -35.83 2.96 -21.00
C VAL A 182 -35.20 4.25 -21.53
N TYR A 183 -33.94 4.53 -21.15
CA TYR A 183 -33.21 5.70 -21.67
C TYR A 183 -33.10 5.66 -23.21
N LEU A 184 -32.71 4.51 -23.77
CA LEU A 184 -32.63 4.36 -25.22
C LEU A 184 -33.99 4.54 -25.90
N LEU A 185 -35.06 3.98 -25.33
CA LEU A 185 -36.40 4.18 -25.87
C LEU A 185 -36.82 5.64 -25.82
N ILE A 186 -36.66 6.34 -24.71
CA ILE A 186 -37.02 7.75 -24.58
C ILE A 186 -36.22 8.60 -25.57
N ALA A 187 -34.91 8.37 -25.70
CA ALA A 187 -34.07 9.10 -26.64
C ALA A 187 -34.51 8.90 -28.09
N VAL A 188 -34.76 7.62 -28.51
CA VAL A 188 -35.21 7.30 -29.87
C VAL A 188 -36.57 7.90 -30.13
N PHE A 189 -37.54 7.69 -29.25
CA PHE A 189 -38.90 8.22 -29.48
C PHE A 189 -38.96 9.74 -29.42
N SER A 190 -38.23 10.41 -28.51
CA SER A 190 -38.14 11.87 -28.51
C SER A 190 -37.56 12.39 -29.83
N GLY A 191 -36.48 11.76 -30.34
CA GLY A 191 -35.88 12.12 -31.63
C GLY A 191 -36.79 11.82 -32.86
N MET A 192 -37.68 10.82 -32.77
CA MET A 192 -38.62 10.49 -33.83
C MET A 192 -39.85 11.42 -33.89
N PHE A 193 -40.33 11.90 -32.75
CA PHE A 193 -41.60 12.58 -32.62
C PHE A 193 -41.48 14.11 -32.53
N VAL A 194 -40.34 14.64 -32.08
CA VAL A 194 -40.18 16.08 -31.80
C VAL A 194 -39.09 16.69 -32.68
N LEU A 195 -39.37 17.80 -33.31
CA LEU A 195 -38.42 18.57 -34.12
C LEU A 195 -37.32 19.16 -33.24
N ARG A 196 -36.14 19.36 -33.84
CA ARG A 196 -34.97 19.97 -33.16
C ARG A 196 -35.26 21.41 -32.72
N TYR A 197 -35.86 22.20 -33.58
CA TYR A 197 -36.30 23.56 -33.37
C TYR A 197 -37.74 23.75 -33.76
N ALA A 198 -38.49 24.60 -33.03
CA ALA A 198 -39.87 24.93 -33.36
C ALA A 198 -40.21 26.39 -33.00
N ASN A 199 -40.96 27.05 -33.87
CA ASN A 199 -41.29 28.46 -33.76
C ASN A 199 -42.40 28.76 -32.74
N GLY A 200 -43.23 27.78 -32.33
CA GLY A 200 -44.31 27.96 -31.35
C GLY A 200 -45.54 28.76 -31.88
N ILE A 201 -45.60 29.03 -33.15
CA ILE A 201 -46.71 29.80 -33.74
C ILE A 201 -47.98 28.93 -33.85
N ILE A 202 -49.03 29.34 -33.19
CA ILE A 202 -50.34 28.67 -33.25
C ILE A 202 -51.15 29.27 -34.37
N LEU A 203 -51.52 28.46 -35.35
CA LEU A 203 -52.41 28.83 -36.43
C LEU A 203 -53.86 28.69 -35.94
N GLU A 204 -54.52 29.78 -35.63
CA GLU A 204 -55.95 29.79 -35.33
C GLU A 204 -56.68 29.69 -36.67
N SER A 205 -57.43 28.59 -36.89
CA SER A 205 -58.36 28.52 -38.03
C SER A 205 -59.43 29.58 -37.89
N ALA A 206 -59.37 30.58 -38.74
CA ALA A 206 -60.52 31.55 -38.84
C ALA A 206 -61.74 30.71 -39.15
N THR A 207 -62.62 30.57 -38.18
CA THR A 207 -63.89 29.86 -38.34
C THR A 207 -64.70 30.51 -39.46
N ALA A 208 -65.17 29.69 -40.37
CA ALA A 208 -65.94 30.08 -41.57
C ALA A 208 -67.19 30.98 -41.28
N THR A 209 -67.51 31.18 -40.00
CA THR A 209 -68.65 32.05 -39.62
C THR A 209 -68.36 33.57 -39.71
N ASN A 210 -67.08 33.99 -39.70
CA ASN A 210 -66.73 35.41 -39.87
C ASN A 210 -66.55 35.80 -41.35
N VAL A 211 -66.39 34.80 -42.26
CA VAL A 211 -66.23 35.05 -43.71
C VAL A 211 -67.57 35.26 -44.38
N THR A 212 -68.65 34.62 -43.89
CA THR A 212 -70.01 34.83 -44.41
C THR A 212 -70.59 36.20 -44.09
N ASP A 213 -70.23 36.79 -42.99
CA ASP A 213 -70.72 38.15 -42.57
C ASP A 213 -70.00 39.26 -43.41
N ILE A 214 -68.73 39.03 -43.77
CA ILE A 214 -67.94 39.97 -44.62
C ILE A 214 -68.36 39.86 -46.16
N VAL A 215 -68.80 38.71 -46.61
CA VAL A 215 -69.22 38.50 -48.00
C VAL A 215 -70.58 39.08 -48.26
N ASN A 216 -71.49 39.15 -47.29
CA ASN A 216 -72.84 39.64 -47.48
C ASN A 216 -72.98 41.16 -47.48
N ASN A 217 -71.89 41.93 -47.13
CA ASN A 217 -72.00 43.44 -47.01
C ASN A 217 -71.19 44.21 -48.07
N SER A 218 -70.67 43.60 -49.13
CA SER A 218 -69.98 44.31 -50.20
C SER A 218 -70.38 43.82 -51.57
N THR A 219 -71.11 44.66 -52.33
CA THR A 219 -71.55 44.55 -53.71
C THR A 219 -70.44 44.14 -54.60
N GLY A 220 -70.71 43.08 -55.36
CA GLY A 220 -69.91 42.39 -56.35
C GLY A 220 -69.24 43.17 -57.41
N GLN A 221 -67.98 43.44 -57.32
CA GLN A 221 -67.02 43.62 -58.41
C GLN A 221 -65.51 43.57 -57.99
N PHE A 222 -65.19 43.09 -56.77
CA PHE A 222 -63.78 43.05 -56.37
C PHE A 222 -63.35 41.66 -55.90
N LEU A 223 -64.06 40.59 -56.35
CA LEU A 223 -63.89 39.25 -55.74
C LEU A 223 -62.95 38.32 -56.43
N THR A 224 -62.27 38.78 -57.54
CA THR A 224 -61.31 37.95 -58.24
C THR A 224 -59.83 38.26 -58.06
N SER A 225 -59.49 39.25 -57.13
CA SER A 225 -58.10 39.58 -56.89
C SER A 225 -57.66 39.44 -55.41
N LEU A 226 -58.50 38.94 -54.50
CA LEU A 226 -58.19 38.82 -53.09
C LEU A 226 -58.55 37.47 -52.43
N LEU A 227 -58.37 36.41 -53.21
CA LEU A 227 -58.18 35.13 -52.55
C LEU A 227 -56.67 34.88 -52.25
N SER A 228 -56.03 35.88 -51.69
CA SER A 228 -54.83 35.67 -50.88
C SER A 228 -55.30 35.38 -49.47
N THR A 229 -55.27 34.11 -49.09
CA THR A 229 -55.58 33.63 -47.74
C THR A 229 -54.65 34.34 -46.75
N SER A 230 -55.16 35.37 -46.08
CA SER A 230 -54.43 36.01 -44.97
C SER A 230 -54.65 35.13 -43.74
N THR A 231 -53.69 34.49 -43.27
CA THR A 231 -53.72 33.72 -42.00
C THR A 231 -53.23 34.64 -40.86
N VAL A 232 -54.07 34.86 -39.88
CA VAL A 232 -53.68 35.65 -38.67
C VAL A 232 -52.86 34.72 -37.78
N ILE A 233 -51.65 35.10 -37.60
CA ILE A 233 -50.71 34.38 -36.67
C ILE A 233 -50.71 35.13 -35.33
N ASN A 234 -51.16 34.45 -34.28
CA ASN A 234 -51.19 35.03 -32.94
C ASN A 234 -49.95 34.57 -32.16
N THR A 235 -49.01 35.47 -31.90
CA THR A 235 -47.91 35.25 -30.96
C THR A 235 -48.32 35.91 -29.64
N ASN A 236 -47.95 35.33 -28.54
CA ASN A 236 -48.40 35.61 -27.13
C ASN A 236 -48.65 37.07 -26.74
N LYS A 237 -48.39 38.08 -27.60
CA LYS A 237 -48.74 39.51 -27.35
C LYS A 237 -49.01 40.36 -28.60
N ASP A 238 -48.63 39.92 -29.82
CA ASP A 238 -48.83 40.73 -31.02
C ASP A 238 -49.34 39.87 -32.21
N SER A 239 -50.36 40.34 -32.92
CA SER A 239 -50.87 39.70 -34.10
C SER A 239 -50.16 40.29 -35.35
N ILE A 240 -49.45 39.41 -36.04
CA ILE A 240 -48.74 39.73 -37.29
C ILE A 240 -49.51 39.17 -38.49
N LEU A 241 -49.82 39.99 -39.43
CA LEU A 241 -50.43 39.62 -40.71
C LEU A 241 -49.31 39.18 -41.63
N VAL A 242 -49.24 37.90 -41.98
CA VAL A 242 -48.28 37.35 -42.97
C VAL A 242 -48.98 37.15 -44.28
N ASN A 243 -48.47 37.81 -45.31
CA ASN A 243 -48.98 37.67 -46.70
C ASN A 243 -48.40 36.38 -47.34
N THR A 244 -49.23 35.36 -47.45
CA THR A 244 -48.83 34.01 -47.95
C THR A 244 -48.67 33.91 -49.49
N SER A 245 -48.65 35.04 -50.24
CA SER A 245 -48.50 35.07 -51.66
C SER A 245 -47.14 34.54 -52.19
N TYR A 246 -46.19 34.29 -51.31
CA TYR A 246 -44.88 33.71 -51.73
C TYR A 246 -44.78 32.18 -51.72
N LEU A 247 -45.82 31.47 -51.24
CA LEU A 247 -45.72 30.00 -51.02
C LEU A 247 -46.40 29.13 -52.07
N VAL A 248 -46.96 29.69 -53.10
CA VAL A 248 -47.59 28.89 -54.19
C VAL A 248 -46.98 29.23 -55.52
N LYS A 249 -46.06 28.45 -56.01
CA LYS A 249 -45.66 28.39 -57.41
C LYS A 249 -46.59 27.40 -58.10
N PRO A 250 -47.44 27.84 -59.05
CA PRO A 250 -48.35 26.87 -59.76
C PRO A 250 -47.59 26.15 -60.86
N THR A 251 -47.38 24.88 -60.72
CA THR A 251 -47.19 23.93 -61.79
C THR A 251 -48.34 22.94 -61.73
N ALA A 252 -49.25 23.09 -62.68
CA ALA A 252 -50.40 22.22 -62.99
C ALA A 252 -49.93 20.94 -63.68
N PRO A 253 -50.78 19.91 -63.92
CA PRO A 253 -52.02 19.55 -63.24
C PRO A 253 -52.11 18.03 -62.98
N THR A 254 -52.63 17.62 -61.82
CA THR A 254 -53.57 16.45 -61.78
C THR A 254 -54.41 16.61 -60.51
N LEU A 255 -55.68 16.73 -60.70
CA LEU A 255 -56.69 16.57 -59.66
C LEU A 255 -56.56 15.19 -59.04
N GLU A 256 -56.29 15.13 -57.76
CA GLU A 256 -56.87 14.21 -56.80
C GLU A 256 -56.06 14.23 -55.53
N LYS A 257 -56.45 15.11 -54.69
CA LYS A 257 -56.55 14.96 -53.22
C LYS A 257 -56.87 16.34 -52.62
N VAL A 258 -58.09 16.54 -52.27
CA VAL A 258 -58.45 17.64 -51.34
C VAL A 258 -57.74 17.32 -49.98
N PHE A 259 -56.56 17.86 -49.79
CA PHE A 259 -55.95 17.94 -48.50
C PHE A 259 -56.79 18.95 -47.72
N THR A 260 -57.31 18.53 -46.56
CA THR A 260 -58.02 19.39 -45.64
C THR A 260 -57.00 20.47 -45.14
N LEU A 261 -57.40 21.70 -45.05
CA LEU A 261 -56.60 22.86 -44.65
C LEU A 261 -55.84 22.66 -43.34
N GLU A 262 -56.28 21.73 -42.49
CA GLU A 262 -55.61 21.34 -41.24
C GLU A 262 -54.30 20.58 -41.46
N GLU A 263 -54.14 19.80 -42.57
CA GLU A 263 -52.96 18.97 -42.83
C GLU A 263 -51.81 19.77 -43.44
N TYR A 264 -52.09 20.95 -44.01
CA TYR A 264 -51.08 21.83 -44.62
C TYR A 264 -50.53 22.90 -43.66
N SER A 265 -51.24 23.16 -42.53
CA SER A 265 -50.96 24.28 -41.65
C SER A 265 -49.79 24.06 -40.69
N TYR A 266 -49.45 22.78 -40.32
CA TYR A 266 -48.31 22.42 -39.46
C TYR A 266 -47.29 21.55 -40.20
N SER A 267 -46.89 22.01 -41.42
CA SER A 267 -45.80 21.33 -42.12
C SER A 267 -44.49 21.50 -41.38
N ARG A 268 -43.60 20.50 -41.50
CA ARG A 268 -42.26 20.50 -40.94
C ARG A 268 -41.50 21.80 -41.24
N GLU A 269 -41.56 22.26 -42.53
CA GLU A 269 -40.84 23.44 -42.98
C GLU A 269 -41.37 24.72 -42.33
N PHE A 270 -42.66 24.82 -42.04
CA PHE A 270 -43.26 25.97 -41.34
C PHE A 270 -42.90 25.99 -39.88
N VAL A 271 -43.04 24.87 -39.17
CA VAL A 271 -42.76 24.76 -37.74
C VAL A 271 -41.28 24.94 -37.43
N SER A 272 -40.36 24.44 -38.26
CA SER A 272 -38.91 24.58 -38.04
C SER A 272 -38.32 25.91 -38.51
N ASN A 273 -39.12 26.78 -39.10
CA ASN A 273 -38.64 28.06 -39.57
C ASN A 273 -38.51 29.11 -38.43
N CYS A 274 -37.29 29.23 -37.91
CA CYS A 274 -36.98 30.17 -36.81
C CYS A 274 -36.87 31.63 -37.26
N SER A 275 -36.76 31.94 -38.55
CA SER A 275 -36.68 33.31 -39.04
C SER A 275 -38.01 34.06 -38.98
N LEU A 276 -39.10 33.35 -38.69
CA LEU A 276 -40.43 33.93 -38.52
C LEU A 276 -40.59 34.69 -37.15
N ILE A 277 -39.66 34.45 -36.20
CA ILE A 277 -39.68 35.06 -34.87
C ILE A 277 -38.39 35.85 -34.66
N PRO A 278 -38.47 37.17 -34.28
CA PRO A 278 -37.29 38.00 -34.09
C PRO A 278 -36.27 37.45 -33.05
N GLU A 279 -36.78 36.72 -32.05
CA GLU A 279 -35.96 36.12 -30.97
C GLU A 279 -35.48 34.66 -31.25
N GLY A 280 -35.74 34.14 -32.45
CA GLY A 280 -35.43 32.75 -32.85
C GLY A 280 -36.37 31.70 -32.25
N CYS A 281 -36.10 30.43 -32.45
CA CYS A 281 -36.93 29.34 -31.94
C CYS A 281 -36.77 29.12 -30.46
N LYS A 282 -37.90 29.14 -29.72
CA LYS A 282 -37.96 28.90 -28.25
C LYS A 282 -38.38 27.47 -27.86
N TYR A 283 -38.86 26.69 -28.85
CA TYR A 283 -39.38 25.35 -28.64
C TYR A 283 -38.64 24.34 -29.49
N GLY A 284 -38.82 23.06 -29.20
CA GLY A 284 -38.16 21.94 -29.84
C GLY A 284 -37.23 21.16 -28.87
N LEU A 285 -36.46 20.19 -29.39
CA LEU A 285 -35.58 19.36 -28.57
C LEU A 285 -34.45 20.15 -27.93
N ILE A 286 -33.87 21.13 -28.65
CA ILE A 286 -32.74 21.91 -28.15
C ILE A 286 -33.16 23.04 -27.21
N PRO A 287 -34.07 23.96 -27.59
CA PRO A 287 -34.41 25.10 -26.79
C PRO A 287 -35.31 24.76 -25.57
N SER A 288 -36.13 23.71 -25.65
CA SER A 288 -37.11 23.39 -24.61
C SER A 288 -36.56 22.45 -23.57
N LYS A 289 -36.56 22.83 -22.30
CA LYS A 289 -36.12 22.00 -21.17
C LYS A 289 -37.13 20.92 -20.76
N GLN A 290 -38.38 20.98 -21.21
CA GLN A 290 -39.49 20.10 -20.79
C GLN A 290 -40.18 19.38 -21.95
N VAL A 291 -39.40 18.86 -22.87
CA VAL A 291 -39.93 18.17 -24.06
C VAL A 291 -40.75 16.93 -23.69
N VAL A 292 -40.35 16.19 -22.66
CA VAL A 292 -41.04 14.98 -22.19
C VAL A 292 -42.44 15.30 -21.66
N GLU A 293 -42.60 16.43 -20.97
CA GLU A 293 -43.91 16.91 -20.51
C GLU A 293 -44.86 17.23 -21.68
N MET A 294 -44.35 17.91 -22.71
CA MET A 294 -45.12 18.27 -23.90
C MET A 294 -45.59 17.00 -24.67
N ALA A 295 -44.77 15.97 -24.76
CA ALA A 295 -45.07 14.74 -25.47
C ALA A 295 -45.96 13.75 -24.71
N ALA A 296 -46.15 13.96 -23.38
CA ALA A 296 -46.91 13.08 -22.51
C ALA A 296 -48.42 13.21 -22.66
N ALA A 297 -49.19 12.16 -22.30
CA ALA A 297 -50.64 12.19 -22.28
C ALA A 297 -51.21 13.19 -21.26
N TRP A 298 -50.53 13.29 -20.07
CA TRP A 298 -50.90 14.21 -19.00
C TRP A 298 -49.66 14.84 -18.37
N GLY A 299 -49.38 16.11 -18.67
CA GLY A 299 -48.17 16.80 -18.24
C GLY A 299 -47.90 16.77 -16.71
N PRO A 300 -48.88 17.07 -15.84
CA PRO A 300 -48.67 17.08 -14.39
C PRO A 300 -48.12 15.76 -13.80
N LEU A 301 -48.40 14.59 -14.44
CA LEU A 301 -47.82 13.31 -13.98
C LEU A 301 -46.33 13.23 -14.30
N ILE A 302 -45.86 13.85 -15.38
CA ILE A 302 -44.42 13.93 -15.69
C ILE A 302 -43.74 14.80 -14.64
N LEU A 303 -44.28 15.95 -14.28
CA LEU A 303 -43.75 16.81 -13.22
C LEU A 303 -43.69 16.04 -11.87
N ALA A 304 -44.75 15.30 -11.53
CA ALA A 304 -44.73 14.43 -10.35
C ALA A 304 -43.65 13.35 -10.44
N GLY A 305 -43.40 12.82 -11.64
CA GLY A 305 -42.30 11.88 -11.92
C GLY A 305 -40.92 12.51 -11.74
N ILE A 306 -40.69 13.72 -12.24
CA ILE A 306 -39.46 14.49 -12.05
C ILE A 306 -39.20 14.76 -10.57
N PHE A 307 -40.22 15.26 -9.83
CA PHE A 307 -40.11 15.47 -8.39
C PHE A 307 -39.80 14.19 -7.63
N SER A 308 -40.44 13.09 -8.03
CA SER A 308 -40.22 11.78 -7.46
C SER A 308 -38.78 11.31 -7.67
N ALA A 309 -38.25 11.41 -8.87
CA ALA A 309 -36.90 11.01 -9.23
C ALA A 309 -35.85 11.85 -8.50
N THR A 310 -35.98 13.17 -8.53
CA THR A 310 -35.00 14.09 -7.95
C THR A 310 -34.98 14.03 -6.42
N LEU A 311 -36.14 14.05 -5.76
CA LEU A 311 -36.24 14.00 -4.31
C LEU A 311 -35.81 12.63 -3.75
N SER A 312 -36.17 11.52 -4.43
CA SER A 312 -35.75 10.19 -4.00
C SER A 312 -34.25 10.02 -4.10
N SER A 313 -33.62 10.51 -5.18
CA SER A 313 -32.18 10.46 -5.38
C SER A 313 -31.43 11.37 -4.39
N ALA A 314 -31.96 12.57 -4.12
CA ALA A 314 -31.42 13.47 -3.13
C ALA A 314 -31.46 12.85 -1.71
N LEU A 315 -32.58 12.24 -1.34
CA LEU A 315 -32.75 11.58 -0.06
C LEU A 315 -31.84 10.37 0.08
N ALA A 316 -31.73 9.51 -0.93
CA ALA A 316 -30.84 8.36 -0.93
C ALA A 316 -29.35 8.78 -0.78
N SER A 317 -28.93 9.83 -1.48
CA SER A 317 -27.57 10.38 -1.38
C SER A 317 -27.31 11.00 0.00
N LEU A 318 -28.29 11.74 0.54
CA LEU A 318 -28.21 12.35 1.86
C LEU A 318 -28.14 11.31 2.99
N MET A 319 -28.71 10.12 2.79
CA MET A 319 -28.61 9.00 3.72
C MET A 319 -27.30 8.22 3.58
N SER A 320 -26.84 8.01 2.35
CA SER A 320 -25.65 7.24 2.03
C SER A 320 -24.35 7.92 2.46
N ALA A 321 -24.19 9.22 2.18
CA ALA A 321 -23.00 9.99 2.48
C ALA A 321 -22.59 9.96 3.97
N PRO A 322 -23.48 10.26 4.93
CA PRO A 322 -23.15 10.25 6.35
C PRO A 322 -22.78 8.87 6.89
N LYS A 323 -23.41 7.80 6.38
CA LYS A 323 -23.12 6.44 6.82
C LYS A 323 -21.72 5.99 6.40
N VAL A 324 -21.32 6.27 5.15
CA VAL A 324 -19.97 5.97 4.68
C VAL A 324 -18.93 6.80 5.45
N PHE A 325 -19.24 8.09 5.68
CA PHE A 325 -18.38 8.97 6.47
C PHE A 325 -18.26 8.52 7.93
N GLN A 326 -19.36 8.09 8.56
CA GLN A 326 -19.34 7.52 9.90
C GLN A 326 -18.47 6.27 9.99
N ALA A 327 -18.56 5.37 9.00
CA ALA A 327 -17.74 4.17 8.96
C ALA A 327 -16.24 4.52 8.89
N LEU A 328 -15.88 5.48 8.06
CA LEU A 328 -14.51 6.02 7.98
C LEU A 328 -14.04 6.61 9.30
N CYS A 329 -14.90 7.39 9.98
CA CYS A 329 -14.57 8.03 11.25
C CYS A 329 -14.40 7.00 12.39
N LYS A 330 -15.19 5.92 12.39
CA LYS A 330 -15.05 4.80 13.34
C LYS A 330 -13.75 4.04 13.19
N ASP A 331 -13.21 3.96 11.98
CA ASP A 331 -11.92 3.32 11.70
C ASP A 331 -10.71 4.15 12.20
N LYS A 332 -10.94 5.38 12.71
CA LYS A 332 -9.93 6.27 13.32
C LYS A 332 -8.71 6.57 12.44
N ILE A 333 -8.86 6.49 11.12
CA ILE A 333 -7.78 6.80 10.16
C ILE A 333 -7.38 8.27 10.29
N PHE A 334 -8.37 9.16 10.48
CA PHE A 334 -8.18 10.58 10.68
C PHE A 334 -8.59 10.96 12.12
N PRO A 335 -7.66 11.30 13.00
CA PRO A 335 -7.95 11.48 14.43
C PRO A 335 -8.94 12.61 14.71
N PHE A 336 -8.89 13.69 13.92
CA PHE A 336 -9.80 14.84 14.08
C PHE A 336 -11.23 14.55 13.61
N LEU A 337 -11.44 13.52 12.77
CA LEU A 337 -12.79 13.16 12.29
C LEU A 337 -13.53 12.21 13.25
N GLY A 338 -12.91 11.73 14.31
CA GLY A 338 -13.52 10.81 15.28
C GLY A 338 -14.83 11.34 15.90
N TYR A 339 -14.98 12.68 15.98
CA TYR A 339 -16.19 13.35 16.44
C TYR A 339 -17.45 12.97 15.66
N PHE A 340 -17.33 12.69 14.36
CA PHE A 340 -18.42 12.31 13.47
C PHE A 340 -18.73 10.82 13.48
N GLY A 341 -17.88 10.01 14.10
CA GLY A 341 -18.07 8.56 14.22
C GLY A 341 -19.17 8.15 15.20
N VAL A 342 -19.63 9.07 16.05
CA VAL A 342 -20.62 8.78 17.09
C VAL A 342 -22.01 8.61 16.48
N GLY A 343 -22.63 7.44 16.70
CA GLY A 343 -24.00 7.18 16.31
C GLY A 343 -25.00 7.35 17.46
N TYR A 344 -26.27 7.51 17.15
CA TYR A 344 -27.37 7.76 18.08
C TYR A 344 -28.50 6.76 17.84
N GLY A 345 -29.09 6.26 18.94
CA GLY A 345 -30.24 5.33 18.91
C GLY A 345 -29.85 3.88 18.57
N ALA A 346 -30.84 3.01 18.48
CA ALA A 346 -30.66 1.58 18.20
C ALA A 346 -30.05 1.28 16.82
N ASN A 347 -30.30 2.15 15.84
CA ASN A 347 -29.82 2.04 14.46
C ASN A 347 -28.50 2.78 14.24
N ASP A 348 -27.83 3.23 15.30
CA ASP A 348 -26.50 3.87 15.23
C ASP A 348 -26.44 5.05 14.22
N ASN A 349 -27.49 5.91 14.19
CA ASN A 349 -27.64 6.98 13.21
C ASN A 349 -26.63 8.10 13.40
N PRO A 350 -25.87 8.52 12.38
CA PRO A 350 -24.79 9.51 12.47
C PRO A 350 -25.31 10.97 12.34
N ARG A 351 -26.06 11.46 13.33
CA ARG A 351 -26.69 12.80 13.27
C ARG A 351 -25.69 13.92 12.96
N ARG A 352 -24.48 13.86 13.51
CA ARG A 352 -23.44 14.86 13.27
C ARG A 352 -22.94 14.83 11.83
N ALA A 353 -22.80 13.63 11.24
CA ALA A 353 -22.39 13.50 9.86
C ALA A 353 -23.50 13.95 8.88
N PHE A 354 -24.79 13.79 9.24
CA PHE A 354 -25.90 14.33 8.46
C PHE A 354 -25.80 15.86 8.34
N ILE A 355 -25.50 16.55 9.45
CA ILE A 355 -25.32 18.00 9.44
C ILE A 355 -24.14 18.41 8.56
N LEU A 356 -23.01 17.70 8.63
CA LEU A 356 -21.85 17.98 7.79
C LEU A 356 -22.17 17.81 6.30
N CYS A 357 -22.79 16.68 5.93
CA CYS A 357 -23.19 16.42 4.54
C CYS A 357 -24.21 17.43 4.04
N PHE A 358 -25.14 17.87 4.91
CA PHE A 358 -26.07 18.96 4.60
C PHE A 358 -25.35 20.27 4.33
N VAL A 359 -24.36 20.67 5.16
CA VAL A 359 -23.59 21.91 4.95
C VAL A 359 -22.84 21.86 3.62
N ILE A 360 -22.22 20.73 3.29
CA ILE A 360 -21.54 20.55 2.00
C ILE A 360 -22.55 20.66 0.85
N GLY A 361 -23.64 19.91 0.89
CA GLY A 361 -24.68 19.93 -0.15
C GLY A 361 -25.32 21.31 -0.29
N PHE A 362 -25.59 22.00 0.81
CA PHE A 362 -26.12 23.35 0.81
C PHE A 362 -25.17 24.35 0.15
N ALA A 363 -23.87 24.27 0.45
CA ALA A 363 -22.88 25.17 -0.16
C ALA A 363 -22.81 24.99 -1.70
N PHE A 364 -22.85 23.76 -2.19
CA PHE A 364 -22.87 23.50 -3.64
C PHE A 364 -24.20 23.85 -4.30
N GLN A 365 -25.33 23.66 -3.60
CA GLN A 365 -26.66 24.02 -4.11
C GLN A 365 -26.77 25.56 -4.36
N LEU A 366 -26.09 26.41 -3.58
CA LEU A 366 -26.03 27.83 -3.81
C LEU A 366 -25.39 28.24 -5.15
N MET A 367 -24.65 27.34 -5.81
CA MET A 367 -24.13 27.56 -7.18
C MET A 367 -25.29 27.69 -8.19
N ALA A 368 -26.37 26.94 -7.98
CA ALA A 368 -27.60 26.94 -8.79
C ALA A 368 -27.34 26.72 -10.31
N ASP A 369 -26.31 25.93 -10.65
CA ASP A 369 -25.86 25.68 -12.03
C ASP A 369 -25.51 24.20 -12.16
N LEU A 370 -26.35 23.45 -12.89
CA LEU A 370 -26.17 22.02 -13.10
C LEU A 370 -24.92 21.70 -13.94
N ASP A 371 -24.63 22.53 -14.94
CA ASP A 371 -23.53 22.27 -15.89
C ASP A 371 -22.16 22.37 -15.23
N ARG A 372 -22.04 23.18 -14.15
CA ARG A 372 -20.80 23.28 -13.37
C ARG A 372 -20.66 22.18 -12.32
N ILE A 373 -21.77 21.73 -11.73
CA ILE A 373 -21.74 20.72 -10.66
C ILE A 373 -21.55 19.30 -11.25
N ALA A 374 -22.16 19.01 -12.38
CA ALA A 374 -22.21 17.68 -12.98
C ALA A 374 -20.83 17.05 -13.30
N PRO A 375 -19.86 17.74 -13.93
CA PRO A 375 -18.56 17.19 -14.21
C PRO A 375 -17.76 16.83 -12.94
N LEU A 376 -17.86 17.67 -11.92
CA LEU A 376 -17.16 17.46 -10.66
C LEU A 376 -17.64 16.20 -9.94
N ILE A 377 -18.96 16.02 -9.85
CA ILE A 377 -19.57 14.82 -9.26
C ILE A 377 -19.21 13.59 -10.05
N SER A 378 -19.31 13.65 -11.38
CA SER A 378 -18.99 12.53 -12.27
C SER A 378 -17.55 12.06 -12.06
N ASN A 379 -16.59 12.96 -11.94
CA ASN A 379 -15.20 12.64 -11.71
C ASN A 379 -14.97 11.99 -10.33
N PHE A 380 -15.64 12.42 -9.28
CA PHE A 380 -15.55 11.79 -7.96
C PHE A 380 -16.15 10.37 -7.96
N PHE A 381 -17.29 10.16 -8.60
CA PHE A 381 -17.87 8.82 -8.74
C PHE A 381 -17.02 7.90 -9.60
N LEU A 382 -16.52 8.38 -10.75
CA LEU A 382 -15.64 7.61 -11.64
C LEU A 382 -14.34 7.21 -10.94
N MET A 383 -13.74 8.10 -10.14
CA MET A 383 -12.59 7.77 -9.32
C MET A 383 -12.91 6.65 -8.34
N SER A 384 -14.06 6.73 -7.68
CA SER A 384 -14.50 5.67 -6.75
C SER A 384 -14.69 4.34 -7.48
N TYR A 385 -15.30 4.35 -8.66
CA TYR A 385 -15.47 3.13 -9.49
C TYR A 385 -14.13 2.59 -9.99
N ALA A 386 -13.22 3.45 -10.41
CA ALA A 386 -11.87 3.07 -10.82
C ALA A 386 -11.13 2.33 -9.69
N LEU A 387 -11.21 2.87 -8.48
CA LEU A 387 -10.52 2.29 -7.33
C LEU A 387 -11.18 1.01 -6.80
N ILE A 388 -12.51 0.87 -6.91
CA ILE A 388 -13.20 -0.40 -6.63
C ILE A 388 -12.73 -1.50 -7.60
N ASN A 389 -12.72 -1.19 -8.88
CA ASN A 389 -12.23 -2.11 -9.91
C ASN A 389 -10.76 -2.46 -9.70
N PHE A 390 -9.92 -1.47 -9.40
CA PHE A 390 -8.51 -1.68 -9.09
C PHE A 390 -8.31 -2.54 -7.84
N SER A 391 -9.09 -2.33 -6.77
CA SER A 391 -9.00 -3.15 -5.55
C SER A 391 -9.36 -4.62 -5.80
N CYS A 392 -10.38 -4.88 -6.63
CA CYS A 392 -10.73 -6.23 -7.05
C CYS A 392 -9.62 -6.90 -7.88
N PHE A 393 -9.01 -6.16 -8.79
CA PHE A 393 -7.88 -6.62 -9.58
C PHE A 393 -6.66 -6.93 -8.70
N ASP A 394 -6.30 -6.02 -7.81
CA ASP A 394 -5.15 -6.14 -6.89
C ASP A 394 -5.31 -7.34 -5.96
N ALA A 395 -6.47 -7.48 -5.29
CA ALA A 395 -6.77 -8.61 -4.43
C ALA A 395 -6.72 -9.96 -5.18
N SER A 396 -7.13 -9.98 -6.46
CA SER A 396 -7.08 -11.18 -7.29
C SER A 396 -5.65 -11.52 -7.75
N ILE A 397 -4.78 -10.52 -7.95
CA ILE A 397 -3.36 -10.76 -8.23
C ILE A 397 -2.63 -11.21 -6.97
N ALA A 398 -2.91 -10.59 -5.83
CA ALA A 398 -2.34 -11.01 -4.54
C ALA A 398 -2.67 -12.48 -4.24
N ASN A 399 -3.84 -12.96 -4.70
CA ASN A 399 -4.29 -14.34 -4.57
C ASN A 399 -4.23 -14.84 -3.13
N SER A 400 -4.68 -14.00 -2.19
CA SER A 400 -4.77 -14.39 -0.79
C SER A 400 -5.89 -15.42 -0.58
N PRO A 401 -5.74 -16.39 0.34
CA PRO A 401 -6.77 -17.38 0.63
C PRO A 401 -8.11 -16.79 1.08
N GLY A 402 -8.09 -15.57 1.62
CA GLY A 402 -9.28 -14.82 2.04
C GLY A 402 -10.08 -14.19 0.89
N TRP A 403 -9.48 -14.02 -0.29
CA TRP A 403 -10.16 -13.44 -1.44
C TRP A 403 -10.95 -14.51 -2.21
N ARG A 404 -12.28 -14.47 -2.10
CA ARG A 404 -13.21 -15.45 -2.71
C ARG A 404 -14.37 -14.73 -3.37
N PRO A 405 -14.22 -14.22 -4.62
CA PRO A 405 -15.31 -13.55 -5.32
C PRO A 405 -16.47 -14.52 -5.56
N SER A 406 -17.66 -14.18 -5.11
CA SER A 406 -18.87 -15.01 -5.22
C SER A 406 -19.52 -14.91 -6.60
N PHE A 407 -19.20 -13.89 -7.38
CA PHE A 407 -19.80 -13.65 -8.68
C PHE A 407 -19.19 -14.56 -9.76
N ARG A 408 -19.98 -15.40 -10.40
CA ARG A 408 -19.55 -16.42 -11.37
C ARG A 408 -18.78 -15.85 -12.59
N PHE A 409 -19.18 -14.67 -13.06
CA PHE A 409 -18.59 -14.05 -14.27
C PHE A 409 -17.47 -13.05 -13.94
N TYR A 410 -16.96 -13.06 -12.71
CA TYR A 410 -15.86 -12.20 -12.33
C TYR A 410 -14.58 -12.56 -13.09
N SER A 411 -13.92 -11.53 -13.65
CA SER A 411 -12.60 -11.64 -14.27
C SER A 411 -11.70 -10.48 -13.82
N LYS A 412 -10.51 -10.80 -13.36
CA LYS A 412 -9.52 -9.78 -12.92
C LYS A 412 -9.14 -8.81 -14.04
N TRP A 413 -9.05 -9.30 -15.28
CA TRP A 413 -8.71 -8.47 -16.45
C TRP A 413 -9.84 -7.52 -16.82
N LEU A 414 -11.08 -7.96 -16.64
CA LEU A 414 -12.25 -7.09 -16.83
C LEU A 414 -12.29 -5.98 -15.78
N SER A 415 -11.92 -6.28 -14.53
CA SER A 415 -11.78 -5.26 -13.47
C SER A 415 -10.70 -4.24 -13.82
N LEU A 416 -9.52 -4.68 -14.30
CA LEU A 416 -8.48 -3.74 -14.75
C LEU A 416 -8.97 -2.88 -15.92
N GLY A 417 -9.61 -3.49 -16.91
CA GLY A 417 -10.20 -2.78 -18.05
C GLY A 417 -11.24 -1.75 -17.60
N GLY A 418 -12.10 -2.11 -16.64
CA GLY A 418 -13.08 -1.20 -16.02
C GLY A 418 -12.42 -0.03 -15.30
N ALA A 419 -11.34 -0.27 -14.55
CA ALA A 419 -10.59 0.80 -13.90
C ALA A 419 -9.99 1.78 -14.91
N LEU A 420 -9.34 1.27 -15.96
CA LEU A 420 -8.75 2.10 -17.00
C LEU A 420 -9.81 2.87 -17.79
N LEU A 421 -10.96 2.24 -18.06
CA LEU A 421 -12.09 2.89 -18.75
C LEU A 421 -12.63 4.05 -17.89
N CYS A 422 -12.82 3.86 -16.59
CA CYS A 422 -13.26 4.94 -15.70
C CYS A 422 -12.29 6.12 -15.72
N VAL A 423 -10.98 5.85 -15.64
CA VAL A 423 -9.96 6.90 -15.72
C VAL A 423 -10.00 7.60 -17.07
N GLY A 424 -10.12 6.85 -18.18
CA GLY A 424 -10.25 7.43 -19.52
C GLY A 424 -11.47 8.36 -19.65
N VAL A 425 -12.61 7.93 -19.13
CA VAL A 425 -13.86 8.73 -19.14
C VAL A 425 -13.72 10.00 -18.29
N MET A 426 -13.00 9.96 -17.15
CA MET A 426 -12.74 11.15 -16.35
C MET A 426 -12.03 12.26 -17.15
N PHE A 427 -11.01 11.89 -17.93
CA PHE A 427 -10.29 12.85 -18.77
C PHE A 427 -11.11 13.29 -19.99
N ILE A 428 -12.00 12.45 -20.49
CA ILE A 428 -12.92 12.80 -21.60
C ILE A 428 -13.96 13.82 -21.13
N ILE A 429 -14.52 13.65 -19.94
CA ILE A 429 -15.52 14.57 -19.38
C ILE A 429 -14.88 15.95 -19.21
N GLU A 430 -13.79 16.01 -18.42
CA GLU A 430 -13.16 17.29 -18.12
C GLU A 430 -11.77 17.08 -17.51
N TRP A 431 -10.73 17.34 -18.27
CA TRP A 431 -9.36 16.98 -17.88
C TRP A 431 -8.87 17.72 -16.60
N TYR A 432 -9.28 18.99 -16.38
CA TYR A 432 -8.81 19.74 -15.22
C TYR A 432 -9.49 19.29 -13.91
N THR A 433 -10.78 18.97 -13.92
CA THR A 433 -11.47 18.40 -12.76
C THR A 433 -10.99 16.98 -12.46
N ALA A 434 -10.61 16.21 -13.48
CA ALA A 434 -9.94 14.93 -13.31
C ALA A 434 -8.60 15.10 -12.57
N LEU A 435 -7.74 16.03 -12.98
CA LEU A 435 -6.47 16.32 -12.31
C LEU A 435 -6.67 16.79 -10.87
N ILE A 436 -7.66 17.65 -10.60
CA ILE A 436 -8.01 18.07 -9.23
C ILE A 436 -8.39 16.85 -8.40
N THR A 437 -9.22 15.96 -8.92
CA THR A 437 -9.64 14.73 -8.23
C THR A 437 -8.45 13.83 -7.91
N PHE A 438 -7.54 13.59 -8.88
CA PHE A 438 -6.30 12.86 -8.64
C PHE A 438 -5.41 13.54 -7.60
N GLY A 439 -5.28 14.86 -7.65
CA GLY A 439 -4.53 15.64 -6.67
C GLY A 439 -5.09 15.49 -5.25
N CYS A 440 -6.41 15.54 -5.09
CA CYS A 440 -7.08 15.30 -3.82
C CYS A 440 -6.84 13.89 -3.28
N VAL A 441 -6.98 12.86 -4.15
CA VAL A 441 -6.70 11.47 -3.77
C VAL A 441 -5.25 11.30 -3.34
N ALA A 442 -4.31 11.83 -4.13
CA ALA A 442 -2.88 11.75 -3.84
C ALA A 442 -2.51 12.45 -2.52
N ALA A 443 -3.06 13.65 -2.28
CA ALA A 443 -2.82 14.39 -1.05
C ALA A 443 -3.31 13.63 0.19
N MET A 444 -4.52 13.06 0.12
CA MET A 444 -5.08 12.24 1.21
C MET A 444 -4.31 10.95 1.40
N PHE A 445 -3.92 10.29 0.31
CA PHE A 445 -3.10 9.08 0.35
C PHE A 445 -1.75 9.36 1.05
N LEU A 446 -1.05 10.42 0.64
CA LEU A 446 0.23 10.81 1.23
C LEU A 446 0.08 11.18 2.72
N TYR A 447 -1.00 11.88 3.08
CA TYR A 447 -1.29 12.18 4.48
C TYR A 447 -1.43 10.91 5.33
N VAL A 448 -2.26 9.95 4.90
CA VAL A 448 -2.48 8.70 5.63
C VAL A 448 -1.22 7.84 5.64
N HIS A 449 -0.49 7.78 4.52
CA HIS A 449 0.78 7.06 4.41
C HIS A 449 1.84 7.60 5.38
N HIS A 450 1.92 8.94 5.52
CA HIS A 450 2.84 9.56 6.47
C HIS A 450 2.43 9.31 7.94
N ARG A 451 1.13 9.34 8.21
CA ARG A 451 0.58 9.22 9.56
C ARG A 451 0.61 7.79 10.12
N LYS A 452 0.55 6.77 9.26
CA LYS A 452 0.54 5.34 9.61
C LYS A 452 -0.43 5.01 10.76
N PRO A 453 -1.74 5.07 10.53
CA PRO A 453 -2.71 4.79 11.59
C PRO A 453 -2.60 3.34 12.05
N ASP A 454 -2.76 3.10 13.36
CA ASP A 454 -2.72 1.78 14.00
C ASP A 454 -3.99 0.97 13.70
N VAL A 455 -4.17 0.58 12.43
CA VAL A 455 -5.27 -0.28 12.02
C VAL A 455 -4.73 -1.61 11.51
N ASN A 456 -5.10 -2.69 12.18
CA ASN A 456 -4.66 -4.04 11.83
C ASN A 456 -5.58 -4.67 10.76
N TRP A 457 -5.54 -4.16 9.53
CA TRP A 457 -6.38 -4.68 8.44
C TRP A 457 -5.67 -5.68 7.52
N GLY A 458 -4.37 -5.85 7.66
CA GLY A 458 -3.58 -6.59 6.68
C GLY A 458 -3.55 -5.86 5.33
N SER A 459 -2.40 -5.38 4.92
CA SER A 459 -2.30 -4.69 3.63
C SER A 459 -2.19 -5.69 2.48
N SER A 460 -2.73 -5.35 1.30
CA SER A 460 -2.46 -6.10 0.07
C SER A 460 -0.98 -6.15 -0.24
N THR A 461 -0.22 -5.13 0.16
CA THR A 461 1.24 -5.07 0.08
C THR A 461 1.89 -6.28 0.74
N GLN A 462 1.42 -6.69 1.93
CA GLN A 462 1.93 -7.88 2.61
C GLN A 462 1.71 -9.15 1.78
N ALA A 463 0.53 -9.32 1.19
CA ALA A 463 0.21 -10.47 0.34
C ALA A 463 1.06 -10.50 -0.94
N HIS A 464 1.29 -9.33 -1.56
CA HIS A 464 2.16 -9.21 -2.73
C HIS A 464 3.62 -9.49 -2.41
N VAL A 465 4.14 -8.96 -1.29
CA VAL A 465 5.52 -9.21 -0.83
C VAL A 465 5.72 -10.70 -0.55
N TYR A 466 4.78 -11.33 0.16
CA TYR A 466 4.84 -12.77 0.43
C TYR A 466 4.87 -13.59 -0.87
N ARG A 467 3.96 -13.30 -1.80
CA ARG A 467 3.90 -13.99 -3.08
C ARG A 467 5.18 -13.79 -3.91
N SER A 468 5.68 -12.56 -3.97
CA SER A 468 6.91 -12.22 -4.69
C SER A 468 8.12 -12.95 -4.10
N LEU A 469 8.23 -12.97 -2.75
CA LEU A 469 9.28 -13.70 -2.06
C LEU A 469 9.22 -15.20 -2.38
N LEU A 470 8.04 -15.81 -2.25
CA LEU A 470 7.85 -17.24 -2.52
C LEU A 470 8.21 -17.59 -3.98
N GLN A 471 7.72 -16.82 -4.94
CA GLN A 471 8.02 -17.04 -6.35
C GLN A 471 9.51 -16.85 -6.66
N SER A 472 10.15 -15.83 -6.07
CA SER A 472 11.57 -15.56 -6.25
C SER A 472 12.44 -16.66 -5.63
N ALA A 473 12.08 -17.15 -4.44
CA ALA A 473 12.76 -18.25 -3.79
C ALA A 473 12.67 -19.55 -4.61
N LEU A 474 11.48 -19.88 -5.13
CA LEU A 474 11.27 -21.06 -5.99
C LEU A 474 12.02 -20.93 -7.33
N LYS A 475 12.08 -19.75 -7.93
CA LYS A 475 12.89 -19.50 -9.14
C LYS A 475 14.37 -19.70 -8.85
N LEU A 476 14.88 -19.21 -7.70
CA LEU A 476 16.27 -19.35 -7.32
C LEU A 476 16.71 -20.84 -7.21
N VAL A 477 15.82 -21.71 -6.75
CA VAL A 477 16.10 -23.15 -6.66
C VAL A 477 16.41 -23.76 -8.04
N ARG A 478 15.73 -23.29 -9.10
CA ARG A 478 15.88 -23.79 -10.47
C ARG A 478 17.11 -23.24 -11.20
N ILE A 479 17.67 -22.11 -10.75
CA ILE A 479 18.84 -21.48 -11.40
C ILE A 479 20.10 -22.22 -10.96
N GLY A 480 20.97 -22.61 -11.90
CA GLY A 480 22.26 -23.20 -11.62
C GLY A 480 23.16 -22.26 -10.79
N THR A 481 23.96 -22.83 -9.89
CA THR A 481 24.98 -22.06 -9.16
C THR A 481 26.16 -21.79 -10.07
N HIS A 482 26.67 -20.57 -10.08
CA HIS A 482 27.85 -20.19 -10.85
C HIS A 482 28.71 -19.24 -10.01
N VAL A 483 30.03 -19.41 -10.07
CA VAL A 483 31.02 -18.63 -9.30
C VAL A 483 30.82 -17.10 -9.45
N LYS A 484 30.47 -16.63 -10.65
CA LYS A 484 30.16 -15.19 -10.91
C LYS A 484 29.07 -14.62 -10.01
N ASN A 485 28.15 -15.46 -9.55
CA ASN A 485 27.01 -15.08 -8.74
C ASN A 485 27.21 -15.41 -7.26
N PHE A 486 28.42 -15.77 -6.87
CA PHE A 486 28.74 -16.03 -5.47
C PHE A 486 28.47 -14.81 -4.62
N ARG A 487 27.79 -15.00 -3.50
CA ARG A 487 27.51 -13.96 -2.51
C ARG A 487 27.76 -14.53 -1.13
N PRO A 488 28.43 -13.81 -0.23
CA PRO A 488 28.55 -14.23 1.16
C PRO A 488 27.17 -14.29 1.79
N GLN A 489 26.74 -15.49 2.18
CA GLN A 489 25.54 -15.76 2.93
C GLN A 489 25.97 -16.27 4.30
N VAL A 490 25.87 -15.43 5.32
CA VAL A 490 26.56 -15.62 6.58
C VAL A 490 25.59 -16.11 7.65
N LEU A 491 25.94 -17.22 8.31
CA LEU A 491 25.41 -17.60 9.61
C LEU A 491 26.39 -17.13 10.69
N VAL A 492 25.94 -16.27 11.57
CA VAL A 492 26.73 -15.73 12.68
C VAL A 492 26.27 -16.40 13.95
N LEU A 493 27.13 -17.20 14.61
CA LEU A 493 26.81 -17.72 15.94
C LEU A 493 27.10 -16.64 17.00
N SER A 494 26.19 -15.66 17.04
CA SER A 494 26.30 -14.53 17.96
C SER A 494 25.77 -14.81 19.36
N GLY A 495 24.92 -15.85 19.52
CA GLY A 495 24.02 -15.91 20.65
C GLY A 495 22.95 -14.81 20.52
N GLU A 496 22.58 -14.17 21.60
CA GLU A 496 21.75 -12.97 21.54
C GLU A 496 22.54 -11.84 20.85
N PRO A 497 21.97 -11.21 19.79
CA PRO A 497 22.72 -10.21 19.01
C PRO A 497 23.20 -9.00 19.84
N GLU A 498 22.43 -8.64 20.85
CA GLU A 498 22.77 -7.54 21.78
C GLU A 498 23.99 -7.84 22.63
N ALA A 499 24.25 -9.12 22.92
CA ALA A 499 25.41 -9.52 23.73
C ALA A 499 26.74 -9.38 22.97
N ARG A 500 26.72 -9.43 21.63
CA ARG A 500 27.94 -9.38 20.80
C ARG A 500 27.79 -8.41 19.62
N PRO A 501 27.54 -7.12 19.89
CA PRO A 501 27.26 -6.11 18.87
C PRO A 501 28.39 -5.98 17.84
N THR A 502 29.65 -6.03 18.26
CA THR A 502 30.82 -5.90 17.41
C THR A 502 30.91 -7.00 16.33
N LEU A 503 30.59 -8.25 16.70
CA LEU A 503 30.55 -9.37 15.77
C LEU A 503 29.45 -9.21 14.74
N VAL A 504 28.26 -8.77 15.18
CA VAL A 504 27.08 -8.54 14.34
C VAL A 504 27.31 -7.37 13.38
N ASP A 505 27.86 -6.26 13.85
CA ASP A 505 28.19 -5.10 13.03
C ASP A 505 29.24 -5.44 11.95
N PHE A 506 30.30 -6.19 12.31
CA PHE A 506 31.29 -6.65 11.34
C PHE A 506 30.66 -7.50 10.22
N CYS A 507 29.85 -8.49 10.58
CA CYS A 507 29.15 -9.33 9.59
C CYS A 507 28.17 -8.54 8.73
N THR A 508 27.56 -7.49 9.30
CA THR A 508 26.72 -6.56 8.52
C THR A 508 27.51 -5.86 7.42
N HIS A 509 28.77 -5.48 7.66
CA HIS A 509 29.60 -4.86 6.62
C HIS A 509 29.88 -5.81 5.45
N ILE A 510 30.03 -7.10 5.70
CA ILE A 510 30.25 -8.12 4.64
C ILE A 510 28.96 -8.31 3.83
N THR A 511 27.80 -8.38 4.49
CA THR A 511 26.55 -8.82 3.86
C THR A 511 25.65 -7.69 3.34
N LYS A 512 25.86 -6.42 3.79
CA LYS A 512 25.01 -5.27 3.45
C LYS A 512 24.86 -5.07 1.95
N LYS A 513 23.62 -5.09 1.45
CA LYS A 513 23.23 -4.98 0.04
C LYS A 513 23.76 -6.12 -0.88
N MET A 514 24.37 -7.19 -0.35
CA MET A 514 24.96 -8.25 -1.16
C MET A 514 24.48 -9.65 -0.84
N GLY A 515 24.32 -9.99 0.44
CA GLY A 515 24.07 -11.37 0.87
C GLY A 515 23.08 -11.49 2.03
N LEU A 516 22.76 -12.75 2.35
CA LEU A 516 21.98 -13.13 3.51
C LEU A 516 22.84 -13.02 4.78
N MET A 517 22.26 -12.54 5.85
CA MET A 517 22.82 -12.63 7.21
C MET A 517 21.78 -13.24 8.15
N VAL A 518 22.19 -14.23 8.91
CA VAL A 518 21.36 -14.84 9.96
C VAL A 518 22.16 -14.89 11.24
N CYS A 519 21.64 -14.28 12.31
CA CYS A 519 22.19 -14.43 13.64
C CYS A 519 21.61 -15.67 14.31
N GLY A 520 22.47 -16.61 14.64
CA GLY A 520 22.12 -17.87 15.28
C GLY A 520 22.36 -17.82 16.79
N ASN A 521 21.36 -18.26 17.55
CA ASN A 521 21.46 -18.44 19.00
C ASN A 521 21.23 -19.90 19.37
N VAL A 522 22.12 -20.49 20.13
CA VAL A 522 21.98 -21.81 20.69
C VAL A 522 21.66 -21.70 22.18
N ILE A 523 20.47 -22.12 22.56
CA ILE A 523 20.03 -22.17 23.94
C ILE A 523 20.18 -23.59 24.48
N ILE A 524 21.02 -23.73 25.50
CA ILE A 524 21.25 -25.05 26.16
C ILE A 524 20.10 -25.30 27.15
N GLY A 525 19.48 -26.49 27.04
CA GLY A 525 18.42 -26.91 27.95
C GLY A 525 17.17 -27.43 27.24
N LYS A 526 16.08 -27.63 27.99
CA LYS A 526 14.80 -28.10 27.44
C LYS A 526 14.03 -26.94 26.79
N GLN A 527 13.34 -27.25 25.71
CA GLN A 527 12.59 -26.25 24.93
C GLN A 527 11.50 -25.56 25.77
N GLY A 528 10.79 -26.29 26.64
CA GLY A 528 9.70 -25.74 27.45
C GLY A 528 10.16 -24.62 28.38
N ASP A 529 11.32 -24.77 29.01
CA ASP A 529 11.87 -23.80 29.96
C ASP A 529 12.32 -22.50 29.28
N ASN A 530 12.61 -22.57 27.98
CA ASN A 530 13.16 -21.45 27.21
C ASN A 530 12.16 -20.83 26.20
N LEU A 531 10.88 -21.22 26.25
CA LEU A 531 9.87 -20.81 25.26
C LEU A 531 9.75 -19.29 25.14
N ARG A 532 9.82 -18.55 26.24
CA ARG A 532 9.76 -17.09 26.26
C ARG A 532 10.94 -16.45 25.49
N LYS A 533 12.15 -17.01 25.62
CA LYS A 533 13.33 -16.52 24.90
C LYS A 533 13.25 -16.84 23.40
N ILE A 534 12.72 -18.02 23.06
CA ILE A 534 12.55 -18.46 21.67
C ILE A 534 11.54 -17.59 20.92
N LEU A 535 10.44 -17.19 21.57
CA LEU A 535 9.36 -16.39 20.99
C LEU A 535 9.57 -14.88 21.11
N SER A 536 10.73 -14.45 21.62
CA SER A 536 11.02 -13.02 21.82
C SER A 536 11.27 -12.30 20.51
N ASP A 537 10.62 -11.13 20.33
CA ASP A 537 10.87 -10.22 19.22
C ASP A 537 12.01 -9.20 19.49
N ALA A 538 12.60 -9.23 20.66
CA ALA A 538 13.68 -8.31 21.05
C ALA A 538 14.85 -8.27 20.05
N PRO A 539 15.33 -9.40 19.47
CA PRO A 539 16.38 -9.37 18.48
C PRO A 539 16.02 -8.59 17.21
N TYR A 540 14.76 -8.68 16.77
CA TYR A 540 14.28 -7.92 15.61
C TYR A 540 14.16 -6.43 15.92
N GLN A 541 13.71 -6.05 17.11
CA GLN A 541 13.71 -4.66 17.56
C GLN A 541 15.14 -4.11 17.61
N TYR A 542 16.11 -4.88 18.11
CA TYR A 542 17.52 -4.51 18.10
C TYR A 542 18.03 -4.30 16.67
N PHE A 543 17.74 -5.22 15.74
CA PHE A 543 18.14 -5.06 14.33
C PHE A 543 17.53 -3.81 13.70
N PHE A 544 16.25 -3.55 13.97
CA PHE A 544 15.56 -2.37 13.46
C PHE A 544 16.20 -1.07 13.98
N ARG A 545 16.41 -0.99 15.28
CA ARG A 545 17.02 0.19 15.93
C ARG A 545 18.43 0.46 15.41
N ARG A 546 19.22 -0.59 15.20
CA ARG A 546 20.61 -0.47 14.71
C ARG A 546 20.73 -0.47 13.17
N HIS A 547 19.62 -0.48 12.43
CA HIS A 547 19.58 -0.57 10.97
C HIS A 547 20.33 -1.78 10.39
N ILE A 548 20.31 -2.91 11.10
CA ILE A 548 20.92 -4.17 10.71
C ILE A 548 19.90 -4.97 9.90
N ARG A 549 20.27 -5.42 8.71
CA ARG A 549 19.45 -6.28 7.85
C ARG A 549 19.84 -7.74 8.08
N SER A 550 19.27 -8.37 9.09
CA SER A 550 19.54 -9.75 9.48
C SER A 550 18.25 -10.48 9.82
N PHE A 551 18.30 -11.81 9.69
CA PHE A 551 17.31 -12.70 10.28
C PHE A 551 17.86 -13.24 11.60
N TYR A 552 16.98 -13.70 12.49
CA TYR A 552 17.32 -14.34 13.73
C TYR A 552 16.79 -15.76 13.73
N SER A 553 17.61 -16.69 14.18
CA SER A 553 17.25 -18.11 14.28
C SER A 553 17.75 -18.68 15.58
N VAL A 554 16.91 -19.45 16.28
CA VAL A 554 17.20 -20.06 17.58
C VAL A 554 17.14 -21.57 17.45
N ALA A 555 18.10 -22.25 18.04
CA ALA A 555 18.06 -23.69 18.24
C ALA A 555 18.21 -24.02 19.73
N THR A 556 17.36 -24.93 20.23
CA THR A 556 17.47 -25.45 21.58
C THR A 556 18.08 -26.85 21.51
N ALA A 557 19.13 -27.11 22.27
CA ALA A 557 19.82 -28.38 22.26
C ALA A 557 20.44 -28.69 23.63
N SER A 558 20.86 -29.94 23.84
CA SER A 558 21.57 -30.36 25.06
C SER A 558 23.00 -29.87 25.10
N THR A 559 23.63 -29.63 23.94
CA THR A 559 25.01 -29.16 23.82
C THR A 559 25.11 -28.05 22.77
N PHE A 560 26.13 -27.21 22.90
CA PHE A 560 26.39 -26.13 21.94
C PHE A 560 26.63 -26.65 20.53
N GLN A 561 27.39 -27.77 20.40
CA GLN A 561 27.66 -28.40 19.11
C GLN A 561 26.38 -28.82 18.40
N LEU A 562 25.51 -29.58 19.07
CA LEU A 562 24.25 -30.05 18.46
C LEU A 562 23.34 -28.90 18.04
N GLY A 563 23.26 -27.84 18.83
CA GLY A 563 22.49 -26.64 18.49
C GLY A 563 23.07 -25.90 17.28
N ALA A 564 24.39 -25.75 17.23
CA ALA A 564 25.07 -25.14 16.09
C ALA A 564 24.90 -25.97 14.81
N GLN A 565 25.00 -27.29 14.93
CA GLN A 565 24.76 -28.23 13.81
C GLN A 565 23.32 -28.12 13.30
N ALA A 566 22.34 -28.07 14.20
CA ALA A 566 20.95 -27.86 13.83
C ALA A 566 20.73 -26.54 13.08
N LEU A 567 21.35 -25.43 13.51
CA LEU A 567 21.31 -24.15 12.81
C LEU A 567 21.95 -24.23 11.43
N MET A 568 23.13 -24.82 11.31
CA MET A 568 23.82 -24.96 10.02
C MET A 568 23.04 -25.78 8.99
N GLN A 569 22.29 -26.79 9.43
CA GLN A 569 21.47 -27.64 8.57
C GLN A 569 20.15 -27.02 8.18
N ASN A 570 19.48 -26.33 9.08
CA ASN A 570 18.07 -25.94 8.93
C ASN A 570 17.86 -24.45 8.58
N VAL A 571 18.87 -23.60 8.73
CA VAL A 571 18.73 -22.18 8.43
C VAL A 571 18.74 -21.94 6.92
N GLY A 572 17.68 -21.25 6.45
CA GLY A 572 17.51 -20.85 5.05
C GLY A 572 16.48 -21.68 4.28
N ILE A 573 16.22 -21.28 3.04
CA ILE A 573 15.20 -21.87 2.14
C ILE A 573 15.85 -22.22 0.80
N GLY A 574 16.02 -23.51 0.51
CA GLY A 574 16.60 -23.98 -0.74
C GLY A 574 18.03 -23.48 -0.97
N LYS A 575 18.27 -22.72 -2.06
CA LYS A 575 19.56 -22.08 -2.35
C LYS A 575 19.79 -20.77 -1.60
N PHE A 576 18.78 -20.21 -0.99
CA PHE A 576 18.88 -19.03 -0.12
C PHE A 576 19.20 -19.48 1.31
N ARG A 577 20.44 -19.98 1.50
CA ARG A 577 20.95 -20.53 2.75
C ARG A 577 22.39 -20.09 2.99
N PRO A 578 22.87 -20.06 4.25
CA PRO A 578 24.26 -19.73 4.56
C PRO A 578 25.27 -20.60 3.82
N ASN A 579 26.37 -20.00 3.38
CA ASN A 579 27.55 -20.65 2.82
C ASN A 579 28.83 -20.34 3.63
N LEU A 580 28.72 -19.50 4.65
CA LEU A 580 29.80 -19.07 5.50
C LEU A 580 29.31 -19.03 6.95
N LEU A 581 30.02 -19.70 7.83
CA LEU A 581 29.85 -19.64 9.29
C LEU A 581 30.83 -18.64 9.88
N ILE A 582 30.37 -17.70 10.69
CA ILE A 582 31.25 -16.78 11.44
C ILE A 582 31.02 -16.95 12.93
N LEU A 583 32.14 -17.12 13.64
CA LEU A 583 32.24 -17.32 15.07
C LEU A 583 33.07 -16.18 15.70
N GLY A 584 32.76 -15.82 16.95
CA GLY A 584 33.69 -15.11 17.78
C GLY A 584 34.75 -16.03 18.38
N PHE A 585 35.97 -15.55 18.57
CA PHE A 585 37.01 -16.33 19.26
C PHE A 585 36.62 -16.55 20.75
N LYS A 586 36.78 -17.77 21.23
CA LYS A 586 36.48 -18.17 22.59
C LYS A 586 37.60 -17.73 23.53
N SER A 587 37.52 -16.54 24.09
CA SER A 587 38.59 -15.91 24.89
C SER A 587 38.89 -16.63 26.22
N ASN A 588 37.88 -17.22 26.83
CA ASN A 588 37.95 -17.94 28.11
C ASN A 588 38.39 -19.40 28.02
N TRP A 589 38.87 -19.85 26.84
CA TRP A 589 39.16 -21.28 26.54
C TRP A 589 40.13 -21.91 27.54
N GLN A 590 41.02 -21.13 28.21
CA GLN A 590 42.01 -21.61 29.16
C GLN A 590 41.40 -22.00 30.53
N VAL A 591 40.30 -21.39 30.92
CA VAL A 591 39.61 -21.54 32.21
C VAL A 591 38.26 -22.25 32.10
N ASP A 592 37.71 -22.38 30.88
CA ASP A 592 36.42 -23.02 30.65
C ASP A 592 36.55 -24.56 30.73
N ASN A 593 35.37 -25.24 30.81
CA ASN A 593 35.30 -26.67 30.80
C ASN A 593 35.91 -27.21 29.48
N PRO A 594 36.83 -28.19 29.54
CA PRO A 594 37.42 -28.77 28.37
C PRO A 594 36.40 -29.30 27.32
N GLU A 595 35.26 -29.81 27.76
CA GLU A 595 34.19 -30.25 26.87
C GLU A 595 33.64 -29.09 25.98
N ASN A 596 33.50 -27.89 26.55
CA ASN A 596 33.09 -26.72 25.81
C ASN A 596 34.13 -26.29 24.76
N VAL A 597 35.41 -26.49 25.11
CA VAL A 597 36.51 -26.23 24.14
C VAL A 597 36.52 -27.23 23.03
N GLN A 598 36.28 -28.52 23.35
CA GLN A 598 36.12 -29.58 22.36
C GLN A 598 34.93 -29.30 21.42
N GLN A 599 33.74 -28.97 21.98
CA GLN A 599 32.57 -28.64 21.18
C GLN A 599 32.80 -27.46 20.22
N TYR A 600 33.56 -26.44 20.67
CA TYR A 600 33.90 -25.32 19.79
C TYR A 600 34.72 -25.75 18.56
N LEU A 601 35.73 -26.67 18.73
CA LEU A 601 36.48 -27.24 17.62
C LEU A 601 35.60 -28.12 16.73
N GLU A 602 34.71 -28.91 17.32
CA GLU A 602 33.82 -29.80 16.60
C GLU A 602 32.82 -29.02 15.72
N VAL A 603 32.30 -27.88 16.18
CA VAL A 603 31.46 -26.99 15.38
C VAL A 603 32.20 -26.51 14.13
N ILE A 604 33.49 -26.20 14.24
CA ILE A 604 34.31 -25.80 13.08
C ILE A 604 34.46 -26.94 12.09
N HIS A 605 34.71 -28.20 12.56
CA HIS A 605 34.77 -29.37 11.71
C HIS A 605 33.43 -29.69 11.06
N ASP A 606 32.31 -29.62 11.81
CA ASP A 606 30.97 -29.87 11.32
C ASP A 606 30.58 -28.86 10.22
N ALA A 607 31.03 -27.59 10.33
CA ALA A 607 30.83 -26.60 9.28
C ALA A 607 31.50 -26.98 7.95
N PHE A 608 32.73 -27.53 7.99
CA PHE A 608 33.43 -28.04 6.79
C PHE A 608 32.76 -29.31 6.24
N ASP A 609 32.30 -30.21 7.11
CA ASP A 609 31.55 -31.40 6.70
C ASP A 609 30.26 -31.02 5.97
N LEU A 610 29.62 -29.90 6.36
CA LEU A 610 28.45 -29.30 5.70
C LEU A 610 28.79 -28.36 4.53
N ARG A 611 30.07 -28.33 4.12
CA ARG A 611 30.59 -27.50 3.01
C ARG A 611 30.40 -25.99 3.22
N LEU A 612 30.44 -25.53 4.46
CA LEU A 612 30.47 -24.11 4.77
C LEU A 612 31.91 -23.60 4.82
N GLY A 613 32.15 -22.38 4.39
CA GLY A 613 33.37 -21.66 4.78
C GLY A 613 33.28 -21.30 6.26
N VAL A 614 34.42 -21.10 6.92
CA VAL A 614 34.48 -20.75 8.33
C VAL A 614 35.28 -19.46 8.51
N GLY A 615 34.78 -18.56 9.36
CA GLY A 615 35.45 -17.35 9.82
C GLY A 615 35.47 -17.27 11.35
N ILE A 616 36.61 -16.96 11.93
CA ILE A 616 36.74 -16.70 13.38
C ILE A 616 37.24 -15.28 13.52
N LEU A 617 36.41 -14.42 14.09
CA LEU A 617 36.77 -13.03 14.37
C LEU A 617 37.29 -12.91 15.81
N ARG A 618 38.38 -12.17 16.00
CA ARG A 618 38.86 -11.76 17.30
C ARG A 618 39.11 -10.27 17.32
N VAL A 619 38.68 -9.62 18.37
CA VAL A 619 38.95 -8.21 18.67
C VAL A 619 39.71 -8.15 20.01
N LYS A 620 40.68 -7.28 20.16
CA LYS A 620 41.57 -7.19 21.31
C LYS A 620 40.82 -7.05 22.65
N GLU A 621 39.76 -6.26 22.64
CA GLU A 621 38.93 -5.91 23.78
C GLU A 621 37.86 -6.99 24.08
N GLY A 622 37.72 -8.00 23.19
CA GLY A 622 36.68 -9.03 23.33
C GLY A 622 35.34 -8.63 22.66
N PHE A 623 34.34 -9.50 22.73
CA PHE A 623 32.99 -9.26 22.14
C PHE A 623 31.91 -9.02 23.18
N GLY A 624 32.16 -9.45 24.44
CA GLY A 624 31.13 -9.61 25.44
C GLY A 624 30.87 -8.30 26.17
N LEU A 625 29.63 -7.88 26.10
CA LEU A 625 28.94 -7.41 27.28
C LEU A 625 28.61 -8.70 28.06
N ASP A 626 29.30 -8.99 29.14
CA ASP A 626 28.85 -9.99 30.11
C ASP A 626 27.61 -9.40 30.78
N ILE A 627 26.51 -9.47 30.08
CA ILE A 627 25.20 -8.93 30.47
C ILE A 627 24.72 -9.64 31.75
N GLU A 628 25.03 -10.93 31.88
CA GLU A 628 24.68 -11.67 33.13
C GLU A 628 25.39 -11.14 34.37
N THR A 629 26.65 -10.79 34.25
CA THR A 629 27.40 -10.21 35.35
C THR A 629 27.05 -8.75 35.62
N ASN A 630 26.67 -8.01 34.58
CA ASN A 630 26.30 -6.60 34.71
C ASN A 630 24.80 -6.42 35.02
N LEU A 631 23.89 -7.28 34.55
CA LEU A 631 22.48 -7.24 34.93
C LEU A 631 22.24 -7.71 36.37
N SER A 632 23.02 -8.65 36.90
CA SER A 632 22.97 -9.00 38.34
C SER A 632 23.43 -7.85 39.22
N MET A 633 24.33 -6.96 38.75
CA MET A 633 24.65 -5.71 39.45
C MET A 633 23.55 -4.64 39.36
N PHE A 634 22.63 -4.75 38.40
CA PHE A 634 21.56 -3.78 38.17
C PHE A 634 20.21 -4.21 38.77
N HIS A 635 20.08 -5.47 39.17
CA HIS A 635 18.93 -6.02 39.89
C HIS A 635 19.16 -6.14 41.41
N GLN A 636 20.21 -5.54 41.94
CA GLN A 636 20.23 -5.23 43.35
C GLN A 636 19.33 -4.01 43.56
N ASP A 637 18.13 -4.28 44.02
CA ASP A 637 17.25 -3.27 44.62
C ASP A 637 18.06 -2.50 45.69
N PRO A 638 17.87 -1.20 45.84
CA PRO A 638 18.46 -0.48 46.99
C PRO A 638 17.92 -1.15 48.25
N GLU A 639 18.80 -1.75 49.01
CA GLU A 639 18.47 -2.17 50.35
C GLU A 639 17.85 -0.97 51.07
N GLU A 640 16.58 -1.12 51.43
CA GLU A 640 15.96 -0.27 52.42
C GLU A 640 16.75 -0.40 53.68
N ASP A 641 17.40 0.68 54.13
CA ASP A 641 17.90 0.87 55.47
C ASP A 641 16.75 0.69 56.45
N GLN A 642 16.57 -0.54 56.94
CA GLN A 642 15.79 -0.79 58.15
C GLN A 642 16.75 -0.72 59.34
N SER A 643 16.62 0.36 60.05
CA SER A 643 17.13 0.52 61.40
C SER A 643 16.53 -0.53 62.34
N ASP A 644 17.40 -1.22 63.04
CA ASP A 644 17.12 -2.11 64.13
C ASP A 644 16.22 -1.46 65.21
N ASP A 645 15.14 -2.16 65.56
CA ASP A 645 14.57 -2.09 66.87
C ASP A 645 14.08 -3.46 67.33
N GLU A 646 14.62 -3.91 68.51
CA GLU A 646 14.46 -5.25 69.07
C GLU A 646 13.11 -5.49 69.73
N THR A 647 12.64 -6.73 69.59
CA THR A 647 12.20 -7.76 70.55
C THR A 647 10.73 -7.83 70.98
N PRO A 648 10.26 -8.95 71.54
CA PRO A 648 10.20 -10.33 71.06
C PRO A 648 8.85 -11.07 71.35
N GLN A 649 8.72 -12.31 70.75
CA GLN A 649 7.98 -13.45 71.31
C GLN A 649 6.46 -13.53 71.16
N GLY A 650 6.03 -14.67 70.65
CA GLY A 650 4.73 -15.29 70.89
C GLY A 650 4.22 -16.19 69.79
N SER A 651 4.61 -17.45 69.73
CA SER A 651 3.90 -18.57 69.11
C SER A 651 2.90 -19.19 70.13
N PRO A 652 2.12 -20.24 69.78
CA PRO A 652 1.49 -20.73 68.56
C PRO A 652 -0.02 -21.03 68.74
N SER A 653 -0.72 -21.46 67.74
CA SER A 653 -1.63 -22.61 67.76
C SER A 653 -2.61 -22.65 66.57
N GLU A 654 -2.50 -23.74 65.87
CA GLU A 654 -3.54 -24.61 65.29
C GLU A 654 -5.03 -24.21 65.43
N VAL A 655 -5.82 -24.43 64.34
CA VAL A 655 -6.86 -25.42 64.24
C VAL A 655 -7.64 -25.23 62.93
N ALA A 656 -7.66 -26.29 62.19
CA ALA A 656 -8.59 -26.87 61.22
C ALA A 656 -10.01 -26.30 61.02
N GLY A 657 -10.51 -26.43 59.81
CA GLY A 657 -11.92 -26.67 59.58
C GLY A 657 -12.51 -26.17 58.24
N ASN A 658 -12.56 -27.04 57.32
CA ASN A 658 -13.61 -27.39 56.35
C ASN A 658 -14.68 -26.39 55.82
N GLN A 659 -14.82 -26.52 54.49
CA GLN A 659 -16.06 -26.69 53.71
C GLN A 659 -16.80 -25.46 53.13
N ASP A 660 -16.80 -25.47 51.83
CA ASP A 660 -17.91 -25.48 50.88
C ASP A 660 -18.59 -24.17 50.38
N GLU A 661 -18.76 -24.25 49.07
CA GLU A 661 -19.79 -23.68 48.21
C GLU A 661 -19.69 -22.23 47.69
N SER A 662 -19.42 -22.25 46.39
CA SER A 662 -20.12 -21.50 45.31
C SER A 662 -20.54 -20.04 45.52
N THR A 663 -20.02 -19.17 44.69
CA THR A 663 -20.84 -18.36 43.78
C THR A 663 -19.97 -17.48 42.86
N ALA A 664 -20.39 -17.37 41.63
CA ALA A 664 -19.83 -16.60 40.57
C ALA A 664 -19.77 -15.10 40.88
N ALA A 665 -18.64 -14.47 40.67
CA ALA A 665 -18.57 -13.02 40.53
C ALA A 665 -17.54 -12.61 39.45
N LYS A 666 -18.06 -11.86 38.52
CA LYS A 666 -17.37 -11.17 37.44
C LYS A 666 -16.16 -10.42 37.95
N GLN A 667 -14.98 -10.72 37.42
CA GLN A 667 -13.83 -9.80 37.48
C GLN A 667 -13.70 -9.04 36.18
N GLN A 668 -13.98 -7.74 36.25
CA GLN A 668 -13.53 -6.74 35.31
C GLN A 668 -12.03 -6.58 35.42
N SER A 669 -11.29 -6.91 34.38
CA SER A 669 -9.87 -6.58 34.27
C SER A 669 -9.74 -5.16 33.69
N ASN A 670 -9.35 -4.23 34.54
CA ASN A 670 -8.79 -2.93 34.11
C ASN A 670 -7.43 -3.16 33.49
N GLY A 671 -7.34 -3.09 32.18
CA GLY A 671 -6.08 -2.99 31.44
C GLY A 671 -5.68 -1.53 31.32
N GLN A 672 -4.72 -1.10 32.10
CA GLN A 672 -3.98 0.14 31.84
C GLN A 672 -3.00 -0.12 30.69
N SER A 673 -3.29 0.47 29.53
CA SER A 673 -2.37 0.58 28.42
C SER A 673 -1.36 1.69 28.69
N VAL A 674 -0.10 1.30 28.79
CA VAL A 674 1.04 2.22 28.78
C VAL A 674 1.23 2.69 27.33
N GLU A 675 0.98 3.94 27.07
CA GLU A 675 1.31 4.62 25.82
C GLU A 675 2.83 4.74 25.68
N VAL A 676 3.38 4.02 24.70
CA VAL A 676 4.75 4.26 24.22
C VAL A 676 4.63 5.05 22.91
N GLU A 677 5.01 6.31 22.95
CA GLU A 677 5.13 7.16 21.76
C GLU A 677 6.22 6.60 20.83
N GLU A 678 5.82 5.96 19.75
CA GLU A 678 6.70 5.61 18.62
C GLU A 678 6.75 6.74 17.59
N SER A 679 7.80 7.51 17.66
CA SER A 679 8.19 8.43 16.58
C SER A 679 8.92 7.66 15.48
N SER A 680 8.23 7.21 14.45
CA SER A 680 8.84 6.60 13.27
C SER A 680 8.85 7.57 12.09
N ARG A 681 9.98 8.23 11.87
CA ARG A 681 10.29 8.92 10.61
C ARG A 681 11.09 7.98 9.72
N THR A 682 10.47 7.45 8.69
CA THR A 682 11.18 6.83 7.57
C THR A 682 11.35 7.89 6.48
N HIS A 683 12.53 8.48 6.39
CA HIS A 683 13.00 9.14 5.18
C HIS A 683 13.91 8.17 4.44
N ASP A 684 13.56 7.81 3.21
CA ASP A 684 14.48 7.28 2.23
C ASP A 684 15.43 8.41 1.81
N HIS A 685 16.46 8.65 2.63
CA HIS A 685 17.66 9.34 2.22
C HIS A 685 18.81 8.35 2.30
N GLU A 686 19.16 7.81 1.16
CA GLU A 686 20.48 7.26 0.91
C GLU A 686 21.48 8.43 0.98
N ASP A 687 22.56 8.24 1.78
CA ASP A 687 23.73 9.11 1.89
C ASP A 687 23.69 10.30 2.86
N GLU A 688 23.48 10.03 4.17
CA GLU A 688 24.10 10.83 5.23
C GLU A 688 24.32 9.98 6.50
N LEU A 689 25.33 9.13 6.46
CA LEU A 689 25.93 8.49 7.66
C LEU A 689 27.32 9.12 7.91
N GLY A 690 27.29 10.35 8.32
CA GLY A 690 28.50 11.08 8.65
C GLY A 690 28.25 12.19 9.66
N ARG A 691 27.65 11.88 10.79
CA ARG A 691 27.74 12.67 12.03
C ARG A 691 27.29 11.79 13.20
N GLY A 692 28.21 11.28 13.95
CA GLY A 692 27.93 10.47 15.11
C GLY A 692 28.99 10.61 16.19
N ASP A 693 29.14 11.80 16.74
CA ASP A 693 29.72 12.00 18.08
C ASP A 693 28.60 12.27 19.09
N GLY A 694 27.63 11.34 19.18
CA GLY A 694 26.62 11.34 20.21
C GLY A 694 26.42 9.92 20.73
N PRO A 695 26.14 9.73 22.03
CA PRO A 695 25.83 8.42 22.57
C PRO A 695 24.59 7.84 21.91
N ASP A 696 24.65 6.54 21.63
CA ASP A 696 23.56 5.74 21.02
C ASP A 696 22.24 6.00 21.80
N PRO A 697 21.17 6.53 21.18
CA PRO A 697 19.92 6.89 21.87
C PRO A 697 19.18 5.71 22.52
N LEU A 698 19.76 4.50 22.40
CA LEU A 698 19.20 3.24 22.89
C LEU A 698 19.60 2.87 24.30
N ILE A 699 20.59 3.55 24.85
CA ILE A 699 21.09 3.23 26.19
C ILE A 699 20.57 4.32 27.13
N ASN A 700 19.84 3.89 28.16
CA ASN A 700 19.41 4.80 29.22
C ASN A 700 20.63 5.64 29.71
N PRO A 701 20.53 6.98 29.73
CA PRO A 701 21.66 7.84 30.13
C PRO A 701 22.31 7.48 31.48
N LEU A 702 21.54 6.95 32.43
CA LEU A 702 22.01 6.43 33.72
C LEU A 702 22.81 5.13 33.56
N LEU A 703 22.47 4.31 32.58
CA LEU A 703 23.18 3.08 32.25
C LEU A 703 24.50 3.39 31.53
N LEU A 704 24.49 4.39 30.66
CA LEU A 704 25.69 4.88 29.95
C LEU A 704 26.74 5.43 30.91
N ALA A 705 26.33 6.13 31.95
CA ALA A 705 27.25 6.69 32.97
C ALA A 705 27.91 5.59 33.83
N LYS A 706 27.29 4.42 33.94
CA LYS A 706 27.82 3.27 34.69
C LYS A 706 28.65 2.30 33.81
N LEU A 707 28.52 2.37 32.46
CA LEU A 707 29.33 1.56 31.54
C LEU A 707 30.77 2.10 31.49
N ASN A 708 31.74 1.20 31.69
CA ASN A 708 33.16 1.56 31.55
C ASN A 708 33.44 2.05 30.13
N THR A 709 34.19 3.14 29.98
CA THR A 709 34.55 3.77 28.67
C THR A 709 35.20 2.77 27.72
N GLN A 710 35.84 1.72 28.23
CA GLN A 710 36.38 0.62 27.41
C GLN A 710 35.32 -0.21 26.74
N VAL A 711 34.21 -0.53 27.41
CA VAL A 711 33.10 -1.31 26.87
C VAL A 711 32.41 -0.53 25.74
N LEU A 712 32.22 0.78 25.93
CA LEU A 712 31.66 1.65 24.90
C LEU A 712 32.55 1.73 23.64
N LYS A 713 33.87 1.77 23.80
CA LYS A 713 34.81 1.73 22.68
C LYS A 713 34.68 0.40 21.91
N THR A 714 34.60 -0.72 22.63
CA THR A 714 34.45 -2.05 22.02
C THR A 714 33.14 -2.18 21.23
N MET A 715 32.04 -1.65 21.75
CA MET A 715 30.71 -1.70 21.08
C MET A 715 30.67 -0.94 19.75
N ASN A 716 31.56 0.02 19.53
CA ASN A 716 31.56 0.89 18.37
C ASN A 716 32.79 0.73 17.44
N ILE A 717 33.60 -0.31 17.64
CA ILE A 717 34.84 -0.55 16.87
C ILE A 717 34.58 -0.49 15.35
N PHE A 718 33.55 -1.16 14.86
CA PHE A 718 33.24 -1.20 13.42
C PHE A 718 32.17 -0.19 12.98
N ARG A 719 31.81 0.80 13.82
CA ARG A 719 30.85 1.86 13.47
C ARG A 719 31.50 3.13 12.92
N ASN A 720 32.76 3.36 13.26
CA ASN A 720 33.53 4.49 12.79
C ASN A 720 34.21 4.18 11.47
N LYS A 721 34.42 5.21 10.63
CA LYS A 721 35.15 5.04 9.36
C LYS A 721 36.60 4.69 9.64
N GLU A 722 37.01 3.50 9.21
CA GLU A 722 38.36 3.00 9.39
C GLU A 722 39.34 3.63 8.39
N LYS A 723 40.55 3.88 8.86
CA LYS A 723 41.69 4.36 8.06
C LYS A 723 42.88 3.45 8.34
N GLY A 724 43.69 3.17 7.36
CA GLY A 724 44.87 2.33 7.50
C GLY A 724 44.94 1.23 6.44
N THR A 725 45.36 0.05 6.83
CA THR A 725 45.52 -1.08 5.91
C THR A 725 44.65 -2.27 6.32
N ILE A 726 44.15 -2.99 5.32
CA ILE A 726 43.59 -4.32 5.51
C ILE A 726 44.65 -5.29 5.03
N ASP A 727 45.24 -6.06 5.94
CA ASP A 727 46.35 -6.96 5.69
C ASP A 727 45.84 -8.37 5.49
N VAL A 728 46.01 -8.90 4.26
CA VAL A 728 45.56 -10.22 3.86
C VAL A 728 46.71 -11.20 3.86
N TRP A 729 46.69 -12.19 4.72
CA TRP A 729 47.66 -13.26 4.82
C TRP A 729 47.10 -14.51 4.12
N TRP A 730 47.34 -14.57 2.78
CA TRP A 730 46.88 -15.65 1.96
C TRP A 730 47.94 -16.78 1.89
N LEU A 731 47.89 -17.68 2.84
CA LEU A 731 48.90 -18.68 3.06
C LEU A 731 48.57 -20.04 2.45
N PHE A 732 47.32 -20.24 2.03
CA PHE A 732 46.80 -21.46 1.47
C PHE A 732 45.66 -21.14 0.50
N ASP A 733 45.57 -21.84 -0.62
CA ASP A 733 44.44 -21.68 -1.53
C ASP A 733 43.17 -22.30 -0.93
N ASP A 734 42.23 -21.45 -0.61
CA ASP A 734 40.93 -21.75 -0.01
C ASP A 734 39.76 -21.54 -0.98
N GLY A 735 40.02 -21.47 -2.28
CA GLY A 735 39.09 -21.10 -3.31
C GLY A 735 38.93 -19.57 -3.46
N GLY A 736 39.77 -18.79 -2.76
CA GLY A 736 39.82 -17.33 -2.84
C GLY A 736 38.95 -16.59 -1.84
N LEU A 737 38.33 -17.24 -0.85
CA LEU A 737 37.49 -16.59 0.15
C LEU A 737 38.27 -15.61 1.02
N THR A 738 39.51 -15.97 1.41
CA THR A 738 40.43 -15.10 2.17
C THR A 738 40.76 -13.80 1.41
N LEU A 739 40.71 -13.80 0.10
CA LEU A 739 40.93 -12.60 -0.74
C LEU A 739 39.62 -11.85 -0.98
N LEU A 740 38.51 -12.56 -1.16
CA LEU A 740 37.22 -11.96 -1.52
C LEU A 740 36.61 -11.13 -0.38
N LEU A 741 36.65 -11.60 0.85
CA LEU A 741 36.04 -10.87 1.99
C LEU A 741 36.68 -9.49 2.23
N PRO A 742 38.03 -9.36 2.29
CA PRO A 742 38.65 -8.03 2.39
C PRO A 742 38.35 -7.13 1.19
N TYR A 743 38.33 -7.67 -0.02
CA TYR A 743 37.93 -6.91 -1.19
C TYR A 743 36.49 -6.39 -1.07
N ILE A 744 35.54 -7.19 -0.63
CA ILE A 744 34.17 -6.73 -0.36
C ILE A 744 34.17 -5.59 0.67
N LEU A 745 34.92 -5.70 1.75
CA LEU A 745 35.02 -4.65 2.77
C LEU A 745 35.50 -3.33 2.18
N THR A 746 36.55 -3.33 1.33
CA THR A 746 37.06 -2.08 0.70
C THR A 746 36.01 -1.37 -0.17
N THR A 747 35.01 -2.08 -0.67
CA THR A 747 33.91 -1.50 -1.45
C THR A 747 32.87 -0.78 -0.56
N LYS A 748 32.91 -0.97 0.76
CA LYS A 748 31.94 -0.39 1.70
C LYS A 748 32.39 0.98 2.20
N PRO A 749 31.46 1.90 2.50
CA PRO A 749 31.78 3.27 2.91
C PRO A 749 32.68 3.35 4.15
N TYR A 750 32.56 2.40 5.09
CA TYR A 750 33.35 2.36 6.32
C TYR A 750 34.81 2.03 6.09
N TRP A 751 35.11 1.17 5.10
CA TRP A 751 36.43 0.64 4.80
C TRP A 751 37.06 1.24 3.54
N ARG A 752 36.38 2.16 2.86
CA ARG A 752 36.82 2.74 1.57
C ARG A 752 38.16 3.45 1.65
N ASN A 753 38.52 3.93 2.85
CA ASN A 753 39.80 4.65 3.07
C ASN A 753 40.94 3.70 3.48
N CYS A 754 40.68 2.40 3.59
CA CYS A 754 41.68 1.40 3.88
C CYS A 754 42.33 0.88 2.60
N ARG A 755 43.67 0.68 2.64
CA ARG A 755 44.43 0.08 1.54
C ARG A 755 44.56 -1.40 1.75
N LEU A 756 44.49 -2.19 0.69
CA LEU A 756 44.69 -3.63 0.75
C LEU A 756 46.16 -3.96 0.59
N ARG A 757 46.76 -4.74 1.51
CA ARG A 757 48.05 -5.35 1.42
C ARG A 757 47.93 -6.86 1.42
N VAL A 758 48.65 -7.58 0.55
CA VAL A 758 48.57 -9.04 0.43
C VAL A 758 49.95 -9.67 0.70
N PHE A 759 49.96 -10.57 1.67
CA PHE A 759 51.10 -11.38 2.05
C PHE A 759 50.85 -12.85 1.65
N ALA A 760 51.77 -13.43 0.89
CA ALA A 760 51.68 -14.83 0.44
C ALA A 760 52.90 -15.64 0.88
N ALA A 761 52.72 -16.93 1.06
CA ALA A 761 53.84 -17.82 1.38
C ALA A 761 54.69 -18.11 0.14
N GLY A 762 55.98 -17.86 0.25
CA GLY A 762 56.93 -18.19 -0.78
C GLY A 762 57.53 -19.59 -0.68
N THR A 763 57.95 -20.20 -1.81
CA THR A 763 58.64 -21.45 -1.84
C THR A 763 60.11 -21.29 -1.47
N ARG A 764 60.73 -22.22 -0.76
CA ARG A 764 62.10 -22.16 -0.24
C ARG A 764 63.19 -22.02 -1.34
N ARG A 765 62.83 -22.32 -2.59
CA ARG A 765 63.79 -22.44 -3.72
C ARG A 765 63.41 -21.62 -4.95
N GLY A 766 62.36 -20.81 -4.88
CA GLY A 766 61.89 -20.04 -6.04
C GLY A 766 62.49 -18.65 -6.16
N ASP A 767 62.47 -18.12 -7.36
CA ASP A 767 62.74 -16.69 -7.61
C ASP A 767 61.56 -15.88 -7.06
N LEU A 768 61.83 -15.18 -5.95
CA LEU A 768 60.84 -14.34 -5.26
C LEU A 768 60.23 -13.31 -6.20
N GLY A 769 61.03 -12.75 -7.12
CA GLY A 769 60.55 -11.78 -8.12
C GLY A 769 59.55 -12.41 -9.13
N TYR A 770 59.75 -13.66 -9.45
CA TYR A 770 58.80 -14.41 -10.30
C TYR A 770 57.51 -14.74 -9.56
N GLU A 771 57.58 -15.25 -8.34
CA GLU A 771 56.42 -15.57 -7.51
C GLU A 771 55.59 -14.30 -7.24
N GLN A 772 56.23 -13.14 -6.98
CA GLN A 772 55.53 -11.89 -6.79
C GLN A 772 54.82 -11.41 -8.07
N ARG A 773 55.44 -11.59 -9.24
CA ARG A 773 54.82 -11.24 -10.53
C ARG A 773 53.64 -12.17 -10.85
N GLN A 774 53.76 -13.45 -10.53
CA GLN A 774 52.67 -14.40 -10.70
C GLN A 774 51.47 -14.00 -9.80
N LEU A 775 51.74 -13.68 -8.53
CA LEU A 775 50.70 -13.19 -7.59
C LEU A 775 50.02 -11.94 -8.10
N ALA A 776 50.82 -10.96 -8.59
CA ALA A 776 50.29 -9.74 -9.16
C ALA A 776 49.41 -10.00 -10.39
N THR A 777 49.85 -10.87 -11.27
CA THR A 777 49.07 -11.27 -12.44
C THR A 777 47.75 -11.97 -12.05
N LEU A 778 47.77 -12.82 -11.02
CA LEU A 778 46.60 -13.50 -10.51
C LEU A 778 45.58 -12.50 -9.91
N LEU A 779 46.06 -11.59 -9.07
CA LEU A 779 45.21 -10.56 -8.48
C LEU A 779 44.61 -9.60 -9.55
N ALA A 780 45.41 -9.26 -10.57
CA ALA A 780 44.94 -8.48 -11.71
C ALA A 780 43.82 -9.22 -12.49
N LYS A 781 43.99 -10.55 -12.73
CA LYS A 781 42.95 -11.39 -13.34
C LYS A 781 41.65 -11.45 -12.51
N PHE A 782 41.77 -11.38 -11.19
CA PHE A 782 40.62 -11.26 -10.29
C PHE A 782 40.05 -9.85 -10.19
N ARG A 783 40.72 -8.84 -10.80
CA ARG A 783 40.39 -7.41 -10.70
C ARG A 783 40.37 -6.91 -9.25
N ILE A 784 41.27 -7.43 -8.43
CA ILE A 784 41.51 -6.94 -7.09
C ILE A 784 42.63 -5.91 -7.15
N ASP A 785 42.30 -4.65 -6.90
CA ASP A 785 43.28 -3.56 -6.86
C ASP A 785 44.09 -3.64 -5.57
N CYS A 786 45.29 -4.17 -5.69
CA CYS A 786 46.27 -4.30 -4.62
C CYS A 786 47.63 -3.79 -5.10
N LYS A 787 48.10 -2.73 -4.45
CA LYS A 787 49.42 -2.12 -4.80
C LYS A 787 50.57 -2.72 -4.02
N ASP A 788 50.31 -3.20 -2.80
CA ASP A 788 51.31 -3.70 -1.86
C ASP A 788 51.18 -5.22 -1.74
N MET A 789 52.10 -5.93 -2.43
CA MET A 789 52.13 -7.43 -2.39
C MET A 789 53.52 -7.88 -1.96
N THR A 790 53.54 -8.81 -1.00
CA THR A 790 54.82 -9.31 -0.47
C THR A 790 54.76 -10.84 -0.41
N VAL A 791 55.73 -11.51 -1.01
CA VAL A 791 55.90 -12.94 -0.86
C VAL A 791 56.95 -13.19 0.24
N LEU A 792 56.61 -14.00 1.20
CA LEU A 792 57.32 -14.26 2.45
C LEU A 792 58.00 -15.63 2.45
N PRO A 793 59.26 -15.77 2.12
CA PRO A 793 60.02 -17.02 2.23
C PRO A 793 60.33 -17.40 3.69
N GLU A 794 60.30 -16.39 4.56
CA GLU A 794 60.66 -16.44 5.98
C GLU A 794 59.71 -17.26 6.86
N ILE A 795 58.51 -17.61 6.34
CA ILE A 795 57.53 -18.41 7.05
C ILE A 795 58.07 -19.79 7.43
N ASN A 796 59.04 -20.28 6.68
CA ASN A 796 59.65 -21.62 6.87
C ASN A 796 60.90 -21.60 7.79
N LYS A 797 61.29 -20.44 8.32
CA LYS A 797 62.39 -20.34 9.30
C LYS A 797 61.93 -20.83 10.64
N LYS A 798 62.87 -21.30 11.47
CA LYS A 798 62.57 -21.68 12.87
C LYS A 798 62.18 -20.41 13.66
N PRO A 799 61.18 -20.49 14.55
CA PRO A 799 60.82 -19.42 15.42
C PRO A 799 61.90 -19.15 16.48
N SER A 800 61.87 -17.99 17.13
CA SER A 800 62.77 -17.66 18.23
C SER A 800 62.48 -18.50 19.48
N GLU A 801 63.48 -18.75 20.29
CA GLU A 801 63.30 -19.53 21.53
C GLU A 801 62.34 -18.84 22.53
N GLU A 802 62.33 -17.51 22.55
CA GLU A 802 61.39 -16.73 23.36
C GLU A 802 59.94 -16.95 23.01
N SER A 803 59.63 -16.96 21.72
CA SER A 803 58.29 -17.23 21.17
C SER A 803 57.85 -18.66 21.47
N VAL A 804 58.79 -19.64 21.42
CA VAL A 804 58.53 -21.02 21.79
C VAL A 804 58.24 -21.18 23.27
N ARG A 805 59.01 -20.47 24.15
CA ARG A 805 58.75 -20.46 25.62
C ARG A 805 57.39 -19.89 25.92
N LEU A 806 57.02 -18.79 25.28
CA LEU A 806 55.71 -18.16 25.44
C LEU A 806 54.57 -19.10 24.99
N PHE A 807 54.72 -19.77 23.85
CA PHE A 807 53.74 -20.79 23.39
C PHE A 807 53.57 -21.92 24.40
N ASN A 808 54.69 -22.45 24.93
CA ASN A 808 54.69 -23.52 25.94
C ASN A 808 53.99 -23.07 27.27
N SER A 809 54.10 -21.83 27.61
CA SER A 809 53.42 -21.27 28.81
C SER A 809 51.87 -21.28 28.59
N TYR A 810 51.39 -21.02 27.40
CA TYR A 810 49.96 -21.08 27.10
C TYR A 810 49.45 -22.52 27.08
N LEU A 811 50.28 -23.46 26.67
CA LEU A 811 49.91 -24.87 26.56
C LEU A 811 50.01 -25.61 27.89
N ALA A 812 50.70 -25.06 28.89
CA ALA A 812 51.07 -25.73 30.13
C ALA A 812 49.91 -26.46 30.85
N ASN A 813 48.74 -25.80 30.94
CA ASN A 813 47.54 -26.38 31.56
C ASN A 813 46.86 -27.48 30.70
N TRP A 814 47.17 -27.55 29.45
CA TRP A 814 46.57 -28.46 28.46
C TRP A 814 47.57 -29.60 28.04
N LYS A 815 48.76 -29.57 28.63
CA LYS A 815 49.74 -30.64 28.42
C LYS A 815 49.52 -31.75 29.49
N LEU A 816 49.66 -33.02 29.08
CA LEU A 816 49.59 -34.17 29.96
C LEU A 816 50.86 -34.22 30.76
N ASP A 817 50.75 -34.34 32.10
CA ASP A 817 51.91 -34.52 32.99
C ASP A 817 51.95 -35.94 33.53
N PRO A 818 52.82 -36.79 32.98
CA PRO A 818 52.94 -38.17 33.44
C PRO A 818 53.40 -38.27 34.94
N HIS A 819 54.13 -37.24 35.41
CA HIS A 819 54.65 -37.23 36.81
C HIS A 819 53.52 -37.00 37.83
N LYS A 820 52.39 -36.45 37.42
CA LYS A 820 51.19 -36.30 38.25
C LYS A 820 50.21 -37.47 38.12
N GLY A 821 50.60 -38.54 37.49
CA GLY A 821 49.75 -39.74 37.27
C GLY A 821 48.59 -39.48 36.33
N GLU A 822 48.70 -38.46 35.47
CA GLU A 822 47.69 -38.16 34.44
C GLU A 822 47.85 -39.18 33.26
N THR A 823 46.72 -39.71 32.79
CA THR A 823 46.67 -40.60 31.64
C THR A 823 45.68 -40.07 30.62
N LYS A 824 45.90 -40.37 29.32
CA LYS A 824 45.00 -39.96 28.24
C LYS A 824 43.56 -40.47 28.41
N THR A 825 43.40 -41.60 29.08
CA THR A 825 42.11 -42.17 29.43
C THR A 825 41.32 -41.38 30.43
N LYS A 826 42.04 -40.73 31.41
CA LYS A 826 41.42 -39.83 32.40
C LYS A 826 41.23 -38.39 31.87
N PHE A 827 42.14 -37.93 31.03
CA PHE A 827 42.18 -36.58 30.50
C PHE A 827 42.29 -36.58 28.94
N PRO A 828 41.25 -37.03 28.20
CA PRO A 828 41.31 -37.20 26.76
C PRO A 828 41.60 -35.91 25.99
N TRP A 829 41.29 -34.75 26.58
CA TRP A 829 41.51 -33.42 25.99
C TRP A 829 42.94 -32.90 26.11
N LYS A 830 43.75 -33.44 27.05
CA LYS A 830 45.16 -33.05 27.23
C LYS A 830 46.04 -33.58 26.10
N THR A 831 47.05 -32.79 25.75
CA THR A 831 48.01 -33.11 24.67
C THR A 831 49.17 -33.90 25.20
N THR A 832 49.51 -35.04 24.53
CA THR A 832 50.67 -35.85 24.85
C THR A 832 51.93 -35.34 24.14
N ASP A 833 53.10 -35.71 24.63
CA ASP A 833 54.39 -35.38 24.02
C ASP A 833 54.52 -35.96 22.63
N ASP A 834 53.98 -37.17 22.36
CA ASP A 834 53.95 -37.79 21.05
C ASP A 834 53.13 -37.00 20.06
N GLU A 835 51.93 -36.49 20.45
CA GLU A 835 51.09 -35.60 19.65
C GLU A 835 51.78 -34.28 19.34
N LEU A 836 52.56 -33.73 20.30
CA LEU A 836 53.34 -32.53 20.09
C LEU A 836 54.51 -32.74 19.11
N GLU A 837 55.19 -33.86 19.18
CA GLU A 837 56.26 -34.17 18.22
C GLU A 837 55.72 -34.37 16.82
N LEU A 838 54.57 -35.10 16.68
CA LEU A 838 53.88 -35.29 15.39
C LEU A 838 53.48 -33.99 14.74
N LEU A 839 53.06 -33.00 15.54
CA LEU A 839 52.56 -31.71 15.05
C LEU A 839 53.61 -30.57 15.17
N LYS A 840 54.85 -30.90 15.47
CA LYS A 840 55.93 -29.96 15.73
C LYS A 840 56.17 -28.94 14.63
N GLU A 841 56.26 -29.40 13.39
CA GLU A 841 56.46 -28.52 12.24
C GLU A 841 55.33 -27.56 12.04
N LYS A 842 54.07 -28.04 12.21
CA LYS A 842 52.91 -27.17 12.14
C LYS A 842 52.91 -26.15 13.28
N THR A 843 53.20 -26.58 14.48
CA THR A 843 53.27 -25.69 15.68
C THR A 843 54.33 -24.60 15.47
N GLN A 844 55.56 -24.97 15.08
CA GLN A 844 56.64 -24.03 14.81
C GLN A 844 56.25 -23.03 13.72
N ARG A 845 55.52 -23.46 12.69
CA ARG A 845 55.04 -22.56 11.66
C ARG A 845 54.02 -21.51 12.23
N GLN A 846 53.11 -21.91 13.14
CA GLN A 846 52.17 -20.98 13.75
C GLN A 846 52.92 -19.94 14.64
N ILE A 847 53.91 -20.41 15.41
CA ILE A 847 54.72 -19.49 16.24
C ILE A 847 55.50 -18.51 15.36
N ARG A 848 56.09 -18.96 14.24
CA ARG A 848 56.80 -18.11 13.29
C ARG A 848 55.88 -17.11 12.62
N LEU A 849 54.68 -17.52 12.26
CA LEU A 849 53.68 -16.62 11.67
C LEU A 849 53.30 -15.50 12.65
N ARG A 850 53.20 -15.77 13.97
CA ARG A 850 53.01 -14.78 15.00
C ARG A 850 54.08 -13.70 14.97
N GLU A 851 55.36 -14.10 14.87
CA GLU A 851 56.46 -13.18 14.81
C GLU A 851 56.38 -12.23 13.60
N LEU A 852 56.06 -12.80 12.45
CA LEU A 852 55.87 -12.05 11.20
C LEU A 852 54.65 -11.12 11.25
N LEU A 853 53.55 -11.57 11.87
CA LEU A 853 52.37 -10.72 12.05
C LEU A 853 52.68 -9.49 12.94
N LEU A 854 53.45 -9.68 14.01
CA LEU A 854 53.88 -8.58 14.89
C LEU A 854 54.81 -7.60 14.17
N GLU A 855 55.68 -8.11 13.26
CA GLU A 855 56.60 -7.31 12.49
C GLU A 855 55.92 -6.46 11.40
N ARG A 856 54.92 -7.05 10.70
CA ARG A 856 54.38 -6.51 9.45
C ARG A 856 53.00 -5.86 9.61
N SER A 857 52.17 -6.35 10.53
CA SER A 857 50.74 -6.05 10.58
C SER A 857 50.24 -5.53 11.94
N LYS A 858 51.13 -5.10 12.82
CA LYS A 858 50.77 -4.61 14.16
C LYS A 858 49.88 -3.35 14.12
N ASP A 859 50.04 -2.52 13.08
CA ASP A 859 49.31 -1.26 12.91
C ASP A 859 48.19 -1.34 11.86
N ALA A 860 47.77 -2.55 11.47
CA ALA A 860 46.68 -2.75 10.52
C ALA A 860 45.32 -2.41 11.13
N ALA A 861 44.39 -1.88 10.33
CA ALA A 861 43.01 -1.68 10.75
C ALA A 861 42.24 -3.02 10.87
N LEU A 862 42.60 -3.99 10.01
CA LEU A 862 42.08 -5.34 10.05
C LEU A 862 43.13 -6.29 9.46
N ILE A 863 43.29 -7.44 10.08
CA ILE A 863 44.05 -8.56 9.55
C ILE A 863 43.07 -9.66 9.11
N VAL A 864 43.22 -10.12 7.87
CA VAL A 864 42.48 -11.30 7.38
C VAL A 864 43.47 -12.36 6.99
N MET A 865 43.38 -13.51 7.62
CA MET A 865 44.35 -14.56 7.48
C MET A 865 43.69 -15.94 7.24
N THR A 866 44.33 -16.79 6.46
CA THR A 866 43.87 -18.16 6.25
C THR A 866 43.86 -18.93 7.58
N LEU A 867 42.71 -19.47 7.99
CA LEU A 867 42.53 -20.25 9.22
C LEU A 867 43.34 -21.57 9.15
N PRO A 868 44.24 -21.83 10.09
CA PRO A 868 44.92 -23.11 10.19
C PRO A 868 43.90 -24.18 10.63
N MET A 869 43.77 -25.27 9.86
CA MET A 869 42.80 -26.31 10.16
C MET A 869 43.48 -27.70 10.10
N PRO A 870 43.60 -28.42 11.22
CA PRO A 870 44.05 -29.78 11.26
C PRO A 870 42.95 -30.72 10.71
N ARG A 871 43.33 -31.93 10.31
CA ARG A 871 42.36 -32.98 10.00
C ARG A 871 41.60 -33.37 11.26
N LYS A 872 40.34 -33.79 11.10
CA LYS A 872 39.50 -34.29 12.19
C LYS A 872 40.25 -35.39 12.99
N SER A 873 40.17 -35.30 14.29
CA SER A 873 40.81 -36.24 15.23
C SER A 873 42.35 -36.28 15.22
N THR A 874 43.05 -35.39 14.51
CA THR A 874 44.52 -35.36 14.47
C THR A 874 45.18 -34.36 15.39
N CYS A 875 44.39 -33.44 15.96
CA CYS A 875 44.88 -32.38 16.84
C CYS A 875 43.98 -32.26 18.07
N PRO A 876 44.51 -32.32 19.29
CA PRO A 876 43.74 -32.03 20.48
C PRO A 876 43.18 -30.59 20.49
N ALA A 877 41.99 -30.42 21.07
CA ALA A 877 41.33 -29.11 21.07
C ALA A 877 42.15 -28.01 21.79
N GLY A 878 42.79 -28.36 22.90
CA GLY A 878 43.65 -27.42 23.63
C GLY A 878 44.84 -26.94 22.79
N LEU A 879 45.49 -27.83 22.03
CA LEU A 879 46.62 -27.49 21.16
C LEU A 879 46.15 -26.60 19.98
N TYR A 880 44.98 -26.91 19.42
CA TYR A 880 44.40 -26.06 18.37
C TYR A 880 44.06 -24.67 18.84
N MET A 881 43.41 -24.56 19.99
CA MET A 881 43.11 -23.25 20.59
C MET A 881 44.38 -22.48 20.92
N CYS A 882 45.42 -23.15 21.39
CA CYS A 882 46.74 -22.55 21.64
C CYS A 882 47.35 -21.98 20.34
N TRP A 883 47.23 -22.69 19.16
CA TRP A 883 47.66 -22.12 17.89
C TRP A 883 46.89 -20.83 17.53
N ILE A 884 45.55 -20.87 17.60
CA ILE A 884 44.73 -19.69 17.28
C ILE A 884 45.00 -18.56 18.24
N ASP A 885 45.09 -18.82 19.56
CA ASP A 885 45.40 -17.83 20.55
C ASP A 885 46.78 -17.19 20.33
N THR A 886 47.78 -18.01 20.02
CA THR A 886 49.13 -17.51 19.70
C THR A 886 49.13 -16.60 18.48
N LEU A 887 48.38 -16.91 17.42
CA LEU A 887 48.27 -16.09 16.22
C LEU A 887 47.59 -14.77 16.42
N THR A 888 46.61 -14.72 17.33
CA THR A 888 45.62 -13.62 17.38
C THR A 888 45.70 -12.76 18.67
N ARG A 889 46.44 -13.21 19.71
CA ARG A 889 46.56 -12.49 20.96
C ARG A 889 47.33 -11.17 20.79
N ASP A 890 46.78 -10.09 21.37
CA ASP A 890 47.33 -8.70 21.30
C ASP A 890 47.50 -8.13 19.89
N MET A 891 46.76 -8.69 18.91
CA MET A 891 46.74 -8.17 17.53
C MET A 891 45.59 -7.16 17.32
N PRO A 892 45.69 -6.29 16.31
CA PRO A 892 44.52 -5.61 15.76
C PRO A 892 43.36 -6.57 15.48
N PRO A 893 42.14 -6.08 15.21
CA PRO A 893 41.02 -6.94 14.79
C PRO A 893 41.51 -7.93 13.73
N ILE A 894 41.32 -9.23 14.00
CA ILE A 894 41.78 -10.30 13.10
C ILE A 894 40.67 -11.27 12.79
N LEU A 895 40.49 -11.52 11.49
CA LEU A 895 39.56 -12.48 10.94
C LEU A 895 40.34 -13.67 10.36
N LEU A 896 40.24 -14.82 11.00
CA LEU A 896 40.76 -16.09 10.46
C LEU A 896 39.70 -16.72 9.56
N VAL A 897 39.99 -16.91 8.29
CA VAL A 897 39.01 -17.37 7.30
C VAL A 897 39.52 -18.61 6.56
N ARG A 898 38.64 -19.56 6.30
CA ARG A 898 38.92 -20.67 5.37
C ARG A 898 37.68 -21.00 4.57
N GLY A 899 37.82 -21.04 3.24
CA GLY A 899 36.79 -21.52 2.34
C GLY A 899 36.68 -23.03 2.36
N ASN A 900 35.60 -23.54 1.78
CA ASN A 900 35.30 -24.98 1.64
C ASN A 900 35.94 -25.62 0.40
N GLN A 901 36.97 -25.00 -0.17
CA GLN A 901 37.66 -25.40 -1.42
C GLN A 901 36.84 -25.13 -2.70
N GLU A 902 35.62 -24.64 -2.62
CA GLU A 902 34.91 -24.18 -3.81
C GLU A 902 35.44 -22.79 -4.23
N SER A 903 35.67 -22.63 -5.53
CA SER A 903 36.15 -21.36 -6.05
C SER A 903 35.07 -20.29 -5.88
N VAL A 904 35.43 -19.14 -5.28
CA VAL A 904 34.53 -17.97 -5.08
C VAL A 904 34.96 -16.77 -5.93
N LEU A 905 36.11 -16.84 -6.59
CA LEU A 905 36.64 -15.81 -7.48
C LEU A 905 36.67 -16.34 -8.93
N THR A 906 36.28 -15.48 -9.88
CA THR A 906 36.35 -15.75 -11.32
C THR A 906 37.45 -14.93 -11.97
N PHE A 907 38.08 -15.55 -13.01
CA PHE A 907 38.95 -14.81 -13.90
C PHE A 907 38.14 -13.88 -14.80
N TYR A 908 38.60 -12.66 -14.93
CA TYR A 908 38.14 -11.71 -15.94
C TYR A 908 39.21 -11.64 -17.00
N SER A 909 38.92 -12.21 -18.17
CA SER A 909 39.82 -12.13 -19.33
C SER A 909 39.86 -10.72 -19.93
#